data_8f481b0f62f5bafe9feca94f7c3cf881
#
_entry.id   8f481b0f62f5bafe9feca94f7c3cf881
#
_cell.length_a   1.000
_cell.length_b   1.000
_cell.length_c   1.000
_cell.angle_alpha   90.00
_cell.angle_beta   90.00
_cell.angle_gamma   90.00
#
_symmetry.space_group_name_H-M   'P 1'
#
loop_
_entity.id
_entity.type
_entity.pdbx_description
1 polymer ?
#
loop_
_entity_poly.entity_id
_entity_poly.type
_entity_poly.pdbx_seq_one_letter_code
_entity_poly.pdbx_strand_id
1 'polypeptide(L)'
;MLAANESLEWEQRQRQEKSRRRSEEAKATNDRRLREFGKESALPYGQHLYRLIVDAVADSLAASFEEFVLDPAKARQHASAIPFFDNFSSVHHIAAVATTAAIDQMSRRQKYPTFLQHLGLAIERETRLIKLGKKAPMEMRSMMRQGMSRKNISKKEVMRAFNCPVLDWSDQTRLQVGAFLAQPIFDTELLTTIMVRKGKTTPRLVVPTKQAEGFIRSCRPQAYRINQLSMLVPPRDWQPDLYGGGCLDNQEPFVKPVLYDASEDCALTHYLAADLSMQIRGLNYLQSHRLRVSDEIVAAQRPAWDNGIEGLWPCSRNPPEVPDRLGDNPSAFELKARNNAAAAAHRDRETNRHKRIKIERSLQIAEEVSGREIWQSWYADFRGRYYTSNACGSTQGPGYEKAQLSFADQLPVNDEAFEWLLKAAAGHHGMSRNTWSERLSWGKKNVDQMIAAANDPLGKLELWRGAKDPWEYLQMCFGVRDARATGKTGVPIRFDQTTSGPGILAALTRNAEIGKLCNLYGDTPQDLYTIVAEACTAALTKDLQLGDEKQKALAELWLKRGIDRKLVKGPVLKVPYGATWMSVADGLVEAMEQHIGQVPLEEYIYRISIPSKYMASIVWAEMKEVMTPVLEVKAWLRDSCKRVLIQQQPMEWTSPSGWPMRAADREPTKRKVVTLLYGKKVGATICDQPMDSPLSASQSNKGLVANTIHALDSALVHKILCRAAEQQLPVLP
;
A
#
# COMPACT_ATOMS: atom_id res chain seq x y z
N MET A 1 -17.37 34.27 23.80
CA MET A 1 -17.34 33.30 22.69
C MET A 1 -16.30 33.68 21.62
N LEU A 2 -16.28 34.90 21.07
CA LEU A 2 -15.28 35.29 20.03
C LEU A 2 -13.83 35.12 20.54
N ALA A 3 -13.47 35.67 21.69
CA ALA A 3 -12.10 35.53 22.25
C ALA A 3 -11.71 34.07 22.55
N ALA A 4 -12.66 33.20 22.90
CA ALA A 4 -12.38 31.77 23.12
C ALA A 4 -12.11 31.05 21.78
N ASN A 5 -12.84 31.37 20.72
CA ASN A 5 -12.61 30.83 19.40
C ASN A 5 -11.27 31.28 18.81
N GLU A 6 -10.89 32.53 18.97
CA GLU A 6 -9.59 33.07 18.54
C GLU A 6 -8.44 32.37 19.27
N SER A 7 -8.59 32.08 20.55
CA SER A 7 -7.61 31.31 21.34
C SER A 7 -7.47 29.86 20.82
N LEU A 8 -8.57 29.19 20.49
CA LEU A 8 -8.56 27.84 19.94
C LEU A 8 -7.99 27.79 18.51
N GLU A 9 -8.28 28.78 17.69
CA GLU A 9 -7.66 28.91 16.36
C GLU A 9 -6.15 29.11 16.48
N TRP A 10 -5.71 29.97 17.38
CA TRP A 10 -4.28 30.18 17.63
C TRP A 10 -3.61 28.86 18.09
N GLU A 11 -4.21 28.15 19.05
CA GLU A 11 -3.71 26.86 19.51
C GLU A 11 -3.64 25.84 18.35
N GLN A 12 -4.68 25.77 17.52
CA GLN A 12 -4.70 24.89 16.34
C GLN A 12 -3.55 25.22 15.37
N ARG A 13 -3.29 26.50 15.09
CA ARG A 13 -2.16 26.93 14.24
C ARG A 13 -0.82 26.53 14.85
N GLN A 14 -0.63 26.68 16.16
CA GLN A 14 0.60 26.26 16.84
C GLN A 14 0.80 24.73 16.76
N ARG A 15 -0.24 23.94 16.93
CA ARG A 15 -0.18 22.48 16.79
C ARG A 15 0.20 22.07 15.36
N GLN A 16 -0.37 22.70 14.34
CA GLN A 16 -0.06 22.44 12.94
C GLN A 16 1.40 22.77 12.64
N GLU A 17 1.88 23.93 13.06
CA GLU A 17 3.27 24.36 12.87
C GLU A 17 4.27 23.40 13.56
N LYS A 18 3.98 23.01 14.81
CA LYS A 18 4.80 22.02 15.55
C LYS A 18 4.84 20.66 14.82
N SER A 19 3.71 20.22 14.27
CA SER A 19 3.64 18.97 13.48
C SER A 19 4.45 19.08 12.19
N ARG A 20 4.39 20.24 11.49
CA ARG A 20 5.16 20.53 10.30
C ARG A 20 6.66 20.46 10.57
N ARG A 21 7.15 21.18 11.59
CA ARG A 21 8.57 21.18 11.99
C ARG A 21 9.08 19.77 12.32
N ARG A 22 8.34 19.00 13.11
CA ARG A 22 8.72 17.60 13.43
C ARG A 22 8.80 16.73 12.18
N SER A 23 7.89 16.92 11.21
CA SER A 23 7.91 16.18 9.95
C SER A 23 9.12 16.54 9.08
N GLU A 24 9.48 17.82 9.03
CA GLU A 24 10.66 18.33 8.32
C GLU A 24 11.96 17.77 8.92
N GLU A 25 12.08 17.77 10.25
CA GLU A 25 13.22 17.21 10.96
C GLU A 25 13.38 15.69 10.73
N ALA A 26 12.26 14.96 10.82
CA ALA A 26 12.25 13.52 10.55
C ALA A 26 12.67 13.19 9.11
N LYS A 27 12.20 13.99 8.14
CA LYS A 27 12.59 13.88 6.74
C LYS A 27 14.07 14.18 6.55
N ALA A 28 14.58 15.29 7.09
CA ALA A 28 15.99 15.65 7.01
C ALA A 28 16.91 14.56 7.58
N THR A 29 16.47 13.91 8.67
CA THR A 29 17.19 12.79 9.27
C THR A 29 17.19 11.56 8.36
N ASN A 30 16.05 11.23 7.74
CA ASN A 30 15.96 10.13 6.80
C ASN A 30 16.79 10.38 5.53
N ASP A 31 16.76 11.60 5.00
CA ASP A 31 17.53 12.00 3.84
C ASP A 31 19.03 11.89 4.10
N ARG A 32 19.48 12.34 5.28
CA ARG A 32 20.87 12.16 5.73
C ARG A 32 21.24 10.68 5.75
N ARG A 33 20.41 9.84 6.36
CA ARG A 33 20.63 8.39 6.42
C ARG A 33 20.71 7.75 5.03
N LEU A 34 19.84 8.12 4.10
CA LEU A 34 19.87 7.59 2.73
C LEU A 34 21.15 7.99 2.00
N ARG A 35 21.65 9.24 2.18
CA ARG A 35 22.94 9.68 1.64
C ARG A 35 24.09 8.88 2.21
N GLU A 36 24.12 8.67 3.52
CA GLU A 36 25.17 7.86 4.21
C GLU A 36 25.20 6.42 3.69
N PHE A 37 24.04 5.85 3.37
CA PHE A 37 23.95 4.50 2.79
C PHE A 37 24.16 4.44 1.26
N GLY A 38 24.40 5.57 0.57
CA GLY A 38 24.53 5.61 -0.90
C GLY A 38 23.27 5.18 -1.62
N LYS A 39 22.13 5.75 -1.24
CA LYS A 39 20.83 5.54 -1.84
C LYS A 39 20.19 6.87 -2.24
N GLU A 40 21.00 7.76 -2.78
CA GLU A 40 20.58 9.10 -3.16
C GLU A 40 19.55 9.08 -4.29
N SER A 41 19.61 8.10 -5.18
CA SER A 41 18.62 7.89 -6.24
C SER A 41 17.19 7.65 -5.71
N ALA A 42 17.04 7.26 -4.45
CA ALA A 42 15.74 7.10 -3.79
C ALA A 42 15.17 8.41 -3.24
N LEU A 43 15.97 9.46 -3.15
CA LEU A 43 15.54 10.78 -2.72
C LEU A 43 14.78 11.51 -3.83
N PRO A 44 13.83 12.42 -3.51
CA PRO A 44 13.06 13.16 -4.51
C PRO A 44 13.92 13.85 -5.56
N TYR A 45 14.99 14.53 -5.14
CA TYR A 45 15.92 15.15 -6.07
C TYR A 45 16.69 14.13 -6.92
N GLY A 46 17.06 12.98 -6.34
CA GLY A 46 17.73 11.91 -7.06
C GLY A 46 16.82 11.28 -8.12
N GLN A 47 15.53 11.11 -7.82
CA GLN A 47 14.55 10.66 -8.80
C GLN A 47 14.32 11.68 -9.91
N HIS A 48 14.34 12.97 -9.58
CA HIS A 48 14.21 14.03 -10.58
C HIS A 48 15.45 14.12 -11.46
N LEU A 49 16.65 14.13 -10.89
CA LEU A 49 17.91 14.08 -11.65
C LEU A 49 17.97 12.86 -12.58
N TYR A 50 17.54 11.69 -12.07
CA TYR A 50 17.46 10.48 -12.88
C TYR A 50 16.62 10.69 -14.13
N ARG A 51 15.42 11.27 -14.00
CA ARG A 51 14.52 11.53 -15.13
C ARG A 51 15.11 12.51 -16.14
N LEU A 52 15.83 13.53 -15.68
CA LEU A 52 16.46 14.53 -16.55
C LEU A 52 17.56 13.98 -17.43
N ILE A 53 18.37 13.04 -16.90
CA ILE A 53 19.63 12.67 -17.59
C ILE A 53 19.65 11.27 -18.17
N VAL A 54 18.72 10.38 -17.77
CA VAL A 54 18.75 8.97 -18.19
C VAL A 54 18.65 8.79 -19.71
N ASP A 55 17.88 9.64 -20.35
CA ASP A 55 17.71 9.59 -21.81
C ASP A 55 18.97 10.08 -22.53
N ALA A 56 19.55 11.17 -22.07
CA ALA A 56 20.80 11.66 -22.64
C ALA A 56 21.96 10.63 -22.50
N VAL A 57 21.98 9.91 -21.35
CA VAL A 57 22.91 8.80 -21.15
C VAL A 57 22.59 7.64 -22.12
N ALA A 58 21.33 7.34 -22.36
CA ALA A 58 20.92 6.29 -23.28
C ALA A 58 21.27 6.63 -24.73
N ASP A 59 21.02 7.87 -25.14
CA ASP A 59 21.33 8.36 -26.49
C ASP A 59 22.85 8.36 -26.74
N SER A 60 23.64 8.81 -25.78
CA SER A 60 25.12 8.76 -25.85
C SER A 60 25.66 7.32 -25.92
N LEU A 61 25.06 6.39 -25.17
CA LEU A 61 25.41 4.97 -25.25
C LEU A 61 25.03 4.37 -26.61
N ALA A 62 23.84 4.71 -27.15
CA ALA A 62 23.40 4.24 -28.44
C ALA A 62 24.36 4.70 -29.56
N ALA A 63 24.72 5.98 -29.55
CA ALA A 63 25.71 6.53 -30.48
C ALA A 63 27.07 5.82 -30.38
N SER A 64 27.52 5.51 -29.16
CA SER A 64 28.78 4.77 -28.96
C SER A 64 28.69 3.34 -29.51
N PHE A 65 27.55 2.65 -29.37
CA PHE A 65 27.38 1.31 -29.98
C PHE A 65 27.32 1.36 -31.50
N GLU A 66 26.67 2.37 -32.08
CA GLU A 66 26.66 2.58 -33.53
C GLU A 66 28.07 2.86 -34.07
N GLU A 67 28.84 3.71 -33.36
CA GLU A 67 30.23 3.99 -33.71
C GLU A 67 31.11 2.73 -33.68
N PHE A 68 30.89 1.80 -32.77
CA PHE A 68 31.62 0.53 -32.72
C PHE A 68 31.34 -0.38 -33.90
N VAL A 69 30.15 -0.29 -34.50
CA VAL A 69 29.81 -1.01 -35.71
C VAL A 69 30.54 -0.42 -36.93
N LEU A 70 30.71 0.89 -36.94
CA LEU A 70 31.33 1.63 -38.04
C LEU A 70 32.86 1.66 -37.98
N ASP A 71 33.45 1.70 -36.76
CA ASP A 71 34.90 1.75 -36.54
C ASP A 71 35.39 0.59 -35.66
N PRO A 72 35.91 -0.52 -36.28
CA PRO A 72 36.44 -1.64 -35.51
C PRO A 72 37.66 -1.31 -34.64
N ALA A 73 38.37 -0.22 -34.90
CA ALA A 73 39.50 0.18 -34.06
C ALA A 73 39.03 0.75 -32.69
N LYS A 74 37.98 1.54 -32.72
CA LYS A 74 37.31 2.02 -31.50
C LYS A 74 36.63 0.87 -30.73
N ALA A 75 36.01 -0.07 -31.45
CA ALA A 75 35.44 -1.27 -30.83
C ALA A 75 36.48 -2.09 -30.07
N ARG A 76 37.72 -2.18 -30.57
CA ARG A 76 38.81 -2.91 -29.89
C ARG A 76 39.19 -2.30 -28.54
N GLN A 77 39.08 -0.98 -28.36
CA GLN A 77 39.35 -0.35 -27.05
C GLN A 77 38.37 -0.77 -25.97
N HIS A 78 37.14 -1.12 -26.35
CA HIS A 78 36.07 -1.51 -25.47
C HIS A 78 35.60 -2.97 -25.65
N ALA A 79 36.34 -3.75 -26.48
CA ALA A 79 35.98 -5.13 -26.80
C ALA A 79 35.74 -6.05 -25.60
N SER A 80 36.42 -5.78 -24.48
CA SER A 80 36.25 -6.52 -23.23
C SER A 80 34.96 -6.13 -22.47
N ALA A 81 34.36 -4.97 -22.74
CA ALA A 81 33.14 -4.49 -22.05
C ALA A 81 31.86 -4.83 -22.84
N ILE A 82 31.91 -4.75 -24.18
CA ILE A 82 30.74 -4.89 -25.06
C ILE A 82 29.94 -6.18 -24.81
N PRO A 83 30.54 -7.39 -24.69
CA PRO A 83 29.81 -8.65 -24.56
C PRO A 83 28.96 -8.73 -23.27
N PHE A 84 29.24 -7.88 -22.27
CA PHE A 84 28.49 -7.87 -21.03
C PHE A 84 27.15 -7.16 -21.14
N PHE A 85 26.95 -6.35 -22.18
CA PHE A 85 25.71 -5.61 -22.41
C PHE A 85 24.65 -6.41 -23.19
N ASP A 86 25.00 -7.51 -23.84
CA ASP A 86 24.09 -8.37 -24.60
C ASP A 86 22.93 -8.97 -23.77
N ASN A 87 23.09 -9.00 -22.47
CA ASN A 87 22.04 -9.52 -21.56
C ASN A 87 20.92 -8.52 -21.29
N PHE A 88 21.13 -7.25 -21.59
CA PHE A 88 20.17 -6.18 -21.31
C PHE A 88 19.11 -6.11 -22.41
N SER A 89 17.90 -5.72 -22.01
CA SER A 89 16.77 -5.65 -22.94
C SER A 89 16.83 -4.45 -23.90
N SER A 90 17.60 -3.43 -23.56
CA SER A 90 17.77 -2.21 -24.34
C SER A 90 18.94 -1.37 -23.79
N VAL A 91 19.43 -0.43 -24.60
CA VAL A 91 20.41 0.58 -24.17
C VAL A 91 19.88 1.42 -22.99
N HIS A 92 18.60 1.75 -23.00
CA HIS A 92 17.94 2.45 -21.87
C HIS A 92 17.99 1.65 -20.56
N HIS A 93 18.01 0.31 -20.62
CA HIS A 93 18.17 -0.49 -19.40
C HIS A 93 19.57 -0.33 -18.82
N ILE A 94 20.61 -0.32 -19.68
CA ILE A 94 21.99 -0.06 -19.26
C ILE A 94 22.12 1.34 -18.67
N ALA A 95 21.59 2.35 -19.39
CA ALA A 95 21.57 3.74 -18.94
C ALA A 95 20.90 3.92 -17.56
N ALA A 96 19.77 3.26 -17.36
CA ALA A 96 19.05 3.29 -16.09
C ALA A 96 19.87 2.78 -14.91
N VAL A 97 20.58 1.68 -15.10
CA VAL A 97 21.45 1.09 -14.08
C VAL A 97 22.66 1.99 -13.80
N ALA A 98 23.29 2.47 -14.85
CA ALA A 98 24.48 3.33 -14.75
C ALA A 98 24.15 4.68 -14.09
N THR A 99 23.08 5.35 -14.52
CA THR A 99 22.61 6.63 -13.96
C THR A 99 22.24 6.49 -12.49
N THR A 100 21.50 5.42 -12.13
CA THR A 100 21.15 5.16 -10.73
C THR A 100 22.41 4.99 -9.86
N ALA A 101 23.37 4.20 -10.35
CA ALA A 101 24.63 3.98 -9.63
C ALA A 101 25.47 5.25 -9.50
N ALA A 102 25.46 6.12 -10.51
CA ALA A 102 26.16 7.41 -10.47
C ALA A 102 25.53 8.36 -9.44
N ILE A 103 24.21 8.50 -9.44
CA ILE A 103 23.49 9.33 -8.45
C ILE A 103 23.73 8.82 -7.04
N ASP A 104 23.71 7.51 -6.80
CA ASP A 104 23.96 6.92 -5.48
C ASP A 104 25.37 7.17 -4.94
N GLN A 105 26.30 7.57 -5.78
CA GLN A 105 27.66 7.88 -5.42
C GLN A 105 27.96 9.39 -5.41
N MET A 106 27.02 10.22 -5.75
CA MET A 106 27.21 11.64 -6.04
C MET A 106 27.77 12.43 -4.84
N SER A 107 27.27 12.21 -3.63
CA SER A 107 27.73 12.94 -2.43
C SER A 107 29.01 12.40 -1.80
N ARG A 108 29.61 11.33 -2.31
CA ARG A 108 30.70 10.62 -1.61
C ARG A 108 32.12 11.10 -1.88
N ARG A 109 32.33 12.06 -2.76
CA ARG A 109 33.67 12.55 -3.13
C ARG A 109 34.73 11.43 -3.22
N GLN A 110 34.50 10.46 -4.10
CA GLN A 110 35.32 9.25 -4.20
C GLN A 110 36.37 9.37 -5.29
N LYS A 111 37.42 8.54 -5.19
CA LYS A 111 38.45 8.45 -6.23
C LYS A 111 37.84 7.94 -7.55
N TYR A 112 38.31 8.48 -8.66
CA TYR A 112 37.87 8.13 -9.99
C TYR A 112 37.86 6.60 -10.27
N PRO A 113 38.94 5.82 -9.97
CA PRO A 113 38.89 4.38 -10.14
C PRO A 113 37.81 3.67 -9.30
N THR A 114 37.58 4.14 -8.07
CA THR A 114 36.54 3.59 -7.20
C THR A 114 35.14 3.84 -7.77
N PHE A 115 34.90 5.01 -8.37
CA PHE A 115 33.66 5.33 -9.06
C PHE A 115 33.42 4.39 -10.24
N LEU A 116 34.45 4.17 -11.08
CA LEU A 116 34.38 3.22 -12.20
C LEU A 116 34.07 1.79 -11.73
N GLN A 117 34.71 1.32 -10.67
CA GLN A 117 34.40 0.00 -10.08
C GLN A 117 32.96 -0.10 -9.59
N HIS A 118 32.38 0.97 -9.03
CA HIS A 118 30.99 0.97 -8.61
C HIS A 118 30.02 0.88 -9.78
N LEU A 119 30.29 1.59 -10.89
CA LEU A 119 29.49 1.47 -12.11
C LEU A 119 29.55 0.05 -12.69
N GLY A 120 30.76 -0.51 -12.87
CA GLY A 120 30.94 -1.87 -13.34
C GLY A 120 30.27 -2.93 -12.45
N LEU A 121 30.37 -2.77 -11.13
CA LEU A 121 29.72 -3.64 -10.16
C LEU A 121 28.19 -3.56 -10.23
N ALA A 122 27.61 -2.41 -10.55
CA ALA A 122 26.18 -2.26 -10.73
C ALA A 122 25.69 -3.08 -11.93
N ILE A 123 26.38 -3.00 -13.06
CA ILE A 123 26.08 -3.79 -14.28
C ILE A 123 26.27 -5.30 -14.02
N GLU A 124 27.35 -5.70 -13.38
CA GLU A 124 27.59 -7.10 -13.03
C GLU A 124 26.45 -7.67 -12.20
N ARG A 125 25.98 -6.93 -11.20
CA ARG A 125 24.86 -7.33 -10.33
C ARG A 125 23.56 -7.46 -11.10
N GLU A 126 23.27 -6.51 -11.97
CA GLU A 126 22.07 -6.53 -12.80
C GLU A 126 22.09 -7.72 -13.79
N THR A 127 23.22 -7.96 -14.44
CA THR A 127 23.42 -9.11 -15.33
C THR A 127 23.16 -10.45 -14.63
N ARG A 128 23.63 -10.61 -13.41
CA ARG A 128 23.34 -11.80 -12.59
C ARG A 128 21.85 -12.00 -12.36
N LEU A 129 21.16 -10.93 -12.00
CA LEU A 129 19.72 -10.95 -11.70
C LEU A 129 18.90 -11.21 -12.96
N ILE A 130 19.29 -10.65 -14.13
CA ILE A 130 18.65 -10.93 -15.40
C ILE A 130 18.77 -12.42 -15.76
N LYS A 131 19.97 -13.00 -15.64
CA LYS A 131 20.19 -14.43 -15.92
C LYS A 131 19.39 -15.32 -14.99
N LEU A 132 19.33 -15.01 -13.71
CA LEU A 132 18.52 -15.75 -12.74
C LEU A 132 17.02 -15.63 -13.06
N GLY A 133 16.55 -14.42 -13.41
CA GLY A 133 15.17 -14.17 -13.79
C GLY A 133 14.72 -14.87 -15.06
N LYS A 134 15.62 -15.06 -16.02
CA LYS A 134 15.34 -15.85 -17.25
C LYS A 134 15.20 -17.33 -16.94
N LYS A 135 16.02 -17.91 -16.06
CA LYS A 135 16.02 -19.33 -15.73
C LYS A 135 14.96 -19.72 -14.69
N ALA A 136 14.71 -18.88 -13.69
CA ALA A 136 13.85 -19.17 -12.57
C ALA A 136 12.94 -17.97 -12.20
N PRO A 137 11.98 -17.60 -13.07
CA PRO A 137 11.23 -16.34 -12.93
C PRO A 137 10.29 -16.33 -11.71
N MET A 138 9.72 -17.46 -11.33
CA MET A 138 8.79 -17.54 -10.18
C MET A 138 9.54 -17.54 -8.86
N GLU A 139 10.60 -18.32 -8.79
CA GLU A 139 11.48 -18.44 -7.63
C GLU A 139 12.14 -17.09 -7.32
N MET A 140 12.58 -16.38 -8.34
CA MET A 140 13.12 -15.04 -8.19
C MET A 140 12.08 -14.06 -7.66
N ARG A 141 10.82 -14.12 -8.14
CA ARG A 141 9.73 -13.29 -7.63
C ARG A 141 9.45 -13.59 -6.16
N SER A 142 9.43 -14.87 -5.76
CA SER A 142 9.23 -15.28 -4.38
C SER A 142 10.36 -14.79 -3.48
N MET A 143 11.61 -14.99 -3.88
CA MET A 143 12.78 -14.50 -3.13
C MET A 143 12.75 -12.97 -2.96
N MET A 144 12.31 -12.24 -3.98
CA MET A 144 12.16 -10.78 -3.90
C MET A 144 11.06 -10.36 -2.93
N ARG A 145 9.94 -11.11 -2.84
CA ARG A 145 8.85 -10.84 -1.89
C ARG A 145 9.25 -11.13 -0.45
N GLN A 146 9.96 -12.22 -0.23
CA GLN A 146 10.46 -12.59 1.11
C GLN A 146 11.48 -11.58 1.66
N GLY A 147 11.78 -10.51 0.93
CA GLY A 147 12.73 -9.50 1.37
C GLY A 147 14.15 -10.08 1.51
N MET A 148 14.46 -11.18 0.82
CA MET A 148 15.82 -11.67 0.77
C MET A 148 16.76 -10.56 0.36
N SER A 149 17.70 -10.25 1.23
CA SER A 149 18.59 -9.13 1.01
C SER A 149 19.31 -9.39 -0.32
N ARG A 150 19.51 -8.35 -1.09
CA ARG A 150 20.31 -8.32 -2.31
C ARG A 150 21.60 -9.12 -2.24
N LYS A 151 22.26 -9.11 -1.07
CA LYS A 151 23.44 -9.94 -0.80
C LYS A 151 23.16 -11.44 -0.94
N ASN A 152 21.94 -11.90 -0.69
CA ASN A 152 21.57 -13.29 -0.77
C ASN A 152 21.16 -13.72 -2.18
N ILE A 153 20.41 -12.88 -2.93
CA ILE A 153 19.99 -13.18 -4.32
C ILE A 153 21.20 -13.19 -5.27
N SER A 154 22.18 -12.32 -5.02
CA SER A 154 23.39 -12.23 -5.84
C SER A 154 24.50 -13.22 -5.47
N LYS A 155 24.28 -14.09 -4.49
CA LYS A 155 25.29 -15.05 -4.06
C LYS A 155 25.51 -16.18 -5.08
N LYS A 156 26.74 -16.59 -5.20
CA LYS A 156 27.17 -17.72 -6.05
C LYS A 156 26.36 -19.01 -5.78
N GLU A 157 25.96 -19.25 -4.55
CA GLU A 157 25.17 -20.41 -4.12
C GLU A 157 23.77 -20.44 -4.76
N VAL A 158 23.08 -19.30 -4.80
CA VAL A 158 21.77 -19.19 -5.45
C VAL A 158 21.88 -19.42 -6.95
N MET A 159 22.91 -18.86 -7.58
CA MET A 159 23.16 -19.06 -9.01
C MET A 159 23.44 -20.54 -9.33
N ARG A 160 24.22 -21.23 -8.48
CA ARG A 160 24.53 -22.66 -8.62
C ARG A 160 23.28 -23.54 -8.46
N ALA A 161 22.44 -23.25 -7.47
CA ALA A 161 21.20 -24.00 -7.23
C ALA A 161 20.25 -24.03 -8.45
N PHE A 162 20.31 -23.00 -9.30
CA PHE A 162 19.51 -22.92 -10.53
C PHE A 162 20.33 -23.20 -11.81
N ASN A 163 21.52 -23.80 -11.69
CA ASN A 163 22.41 -24.03 -12.83
C ASN A 163 22.65 -22.75 -13.68
N CYS A 164 22.70 -21.60 -13.02
CA CYS A 164 23.05 -20.33 -13.65
C CYS A 164 24.58 -20.14 -13.63
N PRO A 165 25.21 -19.75 -14.72
CA PRO A 165 26.63 -19.44 -14.70
C PRO A 165 26.91 -18.31 -13.71
N VAL A 166 27.82 -18.56 -12.77
CA VAL A 166 28.28 -17.54 -11.83
C VAL A 166 29.19 -16.57 -12.56
N LEU A 167 28.72 -15.34 -12.77
CA LEU A 167 29.54 -14.25 -13.28
C LEU A 167 30.29 -13.62 -12.09
N ASP A 168 31.59 -13.73 -12.12
CA ASP A 168 32.47 -13.09 -11.15
C ASP A 168 33.50 -12.29 -11.97
N TRP A 169 33.21 -11.03 -12.15
CA TRP A 169 34.10 -10.17 -12.93
C TRP A 169 35.35 -9.82 -12.12
N SER A 170 36.49 -9.77 -12.79
CA SER A 170 37.70 -9.22 -12.21
C SER A 170 37.53 -7.72 -11.93
N ASP A 171 38.32 -7.16 -11.02
CA ASP A 171 38.32 -5.72 -10.79
C ASP A 171 38.70 -4.94 -12.06
N GLN A 172 39.55 -5.50 -12.90
CA GLN A 172 39.91 -4.93 -14.19
C GLN A 172 38.69 -4.88 -15.14
N THR A 173 37.89 -5.95 -15.21
CA THR A 173 36.65 -5.97 -16.01
C THR A 173 35.65 -4.93 -15.48
N ARG A 174 35.47 -4.82 -14.17
CA ARG A 174 34.61 -3.79 -13.57
C ARG A 174 35.07 -2.38 -13.91
N LEU A 175 36.39 -2.12 -13.87
CA LEU A 175 36.97 -0.85 -14.27
C LEU A 175 36.72 -0.51 -15.73
N GLN A 176 36.89 -1.48 -16.64
CA GLN A 176 36.69 -1.29 -18.08
C GLN A 176 35.22 -1.00 -18.41
N VAL A 177 34.29 -1.80 -17.86
CA VAL A 177 32.84 -1.56 -18.01
C VAL A 177 32.46 -0.21 -17.40
N GLY A 178 32.98 0.10 -16.23
CA GLY A 178 32.73 1.39 -15.57
C GLY A 178 33.29 2.57 -16.34
N ALA A 179 34.46 2.45 -16.96
CA ALA A 179 35.06 3.49 -17.79
C ALA A 179 34.21 3.79 -19.03
N PHE A 180 33.67 2.75 -19.68
CA PHE A 180 32.76 2.90 -20.81
C PHE A 180 31.50 3.66 -20.43
N LEU A 181 30.92 3.37 -19.25
CA LEU A 181 29.68 3.99 -18.77
C LEU A 181 29.91 5.40 -18.18
N ALA A 182 31.13 5.73 -17.77
CA ALA A 182 31.40 6.99 -17.10
C ALA A 182 31.32 8.20 -18.04
N GLN A 183 31.78 8.06 -19.28
CA GLN A 183 31.79 9.17 -20.24
C GLN A 183 30.38 9.70 -20.52
N PRO A 184 29.39 8.87 -20.91
CA PRO A 184 28.01 9.33 -21.08
C PRO A 184 27.43 10.03 -19.85
N ILE A 185 27.82 9.63 -18.63
CA ILE A 185 27.37 10.26 -17.39
C ILE A 185 28.04 11.64 -17.20
N PHE A 186 29.32 11.78 -17.51
CA PHE A 186 30.01 13.07 -17.43
C PHE A 186 29.51 14.06 -18.48
N ASP A 187 29.13 13.58 -19.66
CA ASP A 187 28.56 14.40 -20.75
C ASP A 187 27.21 15.03 -20.36
N THR A 188 26.51 14.49 -19.38
CA THR A 188 25.28 15.12 -18.83
C THR A 188 25.54 16.28 -17.88
N GLU A 189 26.79 16.62 -17.60
CA GLU A 189 27.18 17.65 -16.64
C GLU A 189 26.66 17.44 -15.19
N LEU A 190 26.18 16.22 -14.87
CA LEU A 190 25.79 15.87 -13.50
C LEU A 190 27.01 15.80 -12.58
N LEU A 191 28.06 15.15 -13.06
CA LEU A 191 29.29 14.91 -12.32
C LEU A 191 30.49 15.50 -13.07
N THR A 192 31.53 15.85 -12.31
CA THR A 192 32.78 16.30 -12.84
C THR A 192 33.94 15.71 -12.03
N THR A 193 35.17 15.96 -12.47
CA THR A 193 36.35 15.50 -11.75
C THR A 193 37.23 16.67 -11.31
N ILE A 194 37.75 16.58 -10.12
CA ILE A 194 38.70 17.56 -9.55
C ILE A 194 39.96 16.85 -9.09
N MET A 195 41.07 17.53 -9.21
CA MET A 195 42.35 17.09 -8.66
C MET A 195 42.58 17.70 -7.27
N VAL A 196 42.74 16.87 -6.26
CA VAL A 196 42.91 17.34 -4.88
C VAL A 196 44.25 16.86 -4.34
N ARG A 197 45.14 17.82 -3.99
CA ARG A 197 46.41 17.45 -3.40
C ARG A 197 46.22 16.92 -1.99
N LYS A 198 46.69 15.69 -1.74
CA LYS A 198 46.65 15.04 -0.43
C LYS A 198 48.04 14.48 -0.10
N GLY A 199 48.81 15.24 0.63
CA GLY A 199 50.20 14.91 0.93
C GLY A 199 51.06 14.85 -0.35
N LYS A 200 51.70 13.71 -0.60
CA LYS A 200 52.56 13.49 -1.79
C LYS A 200 51.75 13.03 -3.04
N THR A 201 50.48 12.84 -2.94
CA THR A 201 49.62 12.35 -4.05
C THR A 201 48.54 13.37 -4.43
N THR A 202 48.15 13.36 -5.71
CA THR A 202 47.08 14.22 -6.25
C THR A 202 45.99 13.35 -6.87
N PRO A 203 45.13 12.68 -6.07
CA PRO A 203 44.11 11.86 -6.59
C PRO A 203 43.05 12.65 -7.36
N ARG A 204 42.55 12.08 -8.46
CA ARG A 204 41.37 12.55 -9.21
C ARG A 204 40.12 12.09 -8.49
N LEU A 205 39.28 13.04 -8.05
CA LEU A 205 38.03 12.78 -7.36
C LEU A 205 36.82 13.08 -8.25
N VAL A 206 35.79 12.27 -8.16
CA VAL A 206 34.48 12.52 -8.76
C VAL A 206 33.63 13.31 -7.78
N VAL A 207 33.03 14.40 -8.27
CA VAL A 207 32.18 15.30 -7.48
C VAL A 207 31.01 15.79 -8.33
N PRO A 208 29.88 16.19 -7.75
CA PRO A 208 28.81 16.85 -8.48
C PRO A 208 29.28 18.19 -9.06
N THR A 209 28.74 18.59 -10.19
CA THR A 209 28.97 19.93 -10.75
C THR A 209 28.32 21.01 -9.88
N LYS A 210 28.75 22.27 -10.03
CA LYS A 210 28.12 23.39 -9.33
C LYS A 210 26.62 23.51 -9.65
N GLN A 211 26.24 23.22 -10.89
CA GLN A 211 24.85 23.22 -11.33
C GLN A 211 24.03 22.12 -10.64
N ALA A 212 24.55 20.89 -10.57
CA ALA A 212 23.95 19.79 -9.84
C ALA A 212 23.84 20.09 -8.34
N GLU A 213 24.87 20.65 -7.72
CA GLU A 213 24.81 21.08 -6.32
C GLU A 213 23.77 22.19 -6.08
N GLY A 214 23.68 23.16 -6.98
CA GLY A 214 22.67 24.23 -6.93
C GLY A 214 21.25 23.66 -7.01
N PHE A 215 21.02 22.73 -7.93
CA PHE A 215 19.75 22.03 -8.07
C PHE A 215 19.39 21.23 -6.81
N ILE A 216 20.33 20.44 -6.27
CA ILE A 216 20.10 19.68 -5.03
C ILE A 216 19.74 20.60 -3.86
N ARG A 217 20.34 21.77 -3.77
CA ARG A 217 20.03 22.78 -2.73
C ARG A 217 18.66 23.41 -2.94
N SER A 218 18.23 23.60 -4.20
CA SER A 218 16.92 24.17 -4.53
C SER A 218 15.76 23.18 -4.35
N CYS A 219 16.04 21.88 -4.44
CA CYS A 219 15.08 20.83 -4.15
C CYS A 219 14.73 20.83 -2.65
N ARG A 220 13.88 21.80 -2.25
CA ARG A 220 13.34 21.82 -0.90
C ARG A 220 12.58 20.52 -0.63
N PRO A 221 12.70 19.94 0.58
CA PRO A 221 11.81 18.88 0.99
C PRO A 221 10.39 19.40 0.83
N GLN A 222 9.55 18.73 0.04
CA GLN A 222 8.12 19.05 0.05
C GLN A 222 7.66 18.95 1.50
N ALA A 223 7.15 20.05 2.04
CA ALA A 223 6.60 20.07 3.38
C ALA A 223 5.55 18.95 3.47
N TYR A 224 5.62 18.14 4.51
CA TYR A 224 4.55 17.20 4.78
C TYR A 224 3.26 18.01 4.95
N ARG A 225 2.16 17.48 4.41
CA ARG A 225 0.84 18.09 4.47
C ARG A 225 0.52 18.51 5.91
N ILE A 226 0.16 19.76 6.11
CA ILE A 226 -0.14 20.38 7.40
C ILE A 226 -1.36 19.71 8.07
N ASN A 227 -2.13 18.96 7.30
CA ASN A 227 -3.49 18.50 7.58
C ASN A 227 -3.59 17.16 8.33
N GLN A 228 -2.59 16.79 9.14
CA GLN A 228 -2.54 15.44 9.73
C GLN A 228 -3.13 15.33 11.15
N LEU A 229 -3.64 16.42 11.71
CA LEU A 229 -4.16 16.45 13.08
C LEU A 229 -5.66 16.74 13.09
N SER A 230 -6.36 16.20 14.08
CA SER A 230 -7.72 16.62 14.42
C SER A 230 -7.75 18.10 14.74
N MET A 231 -8.81 18.79 14.34
CA MET A 231 -8.97 20.22 14.55
C MET A 231 -9.65 20.49 15.89
N LEU A 232 -9.25 21.57 16.54
CA LEU A 232 -9.87 22.09 17.79
C LEU A 232 -10.94 23.13 17.50
N VAL A 233 -11.13 23.45 16.22
CA VAL A 233 -12.14 24.35 15.69
C VAL A 233 -12.78 23.71 14.46
N PRO A 234 -14.01 24.06 14.08
CA PRO A 234 -14.65 23.54 12.88
C PRO A 234 -13.77 23.75 11.65
N PRO A 235 -13.65 22.75 10.76
CA PRO A 235 -13.05 22.96 9.44
C PRO A 235 -13.80 24.02 8.64
N ARG A 236 -13.10 24.66 7.72
CA ARG A 236 -13.75 25.58 6.78
C ARG A 236 -14.59 24.80 5.76
N ASP A 237 -15.72 25.37 5.39
CA ASP A 237 -16.58 24.79 4.36
C ASP A 237 -15.91 24.84 3.00
N TRP A 238 -16.01 23.75 2.25
CA TRP A 238 -15.64 23.70 0.86
C TRP A 238 -16.60 24.53 0.02
N GLN A 239 -16.05 25.24 -0.96
CA GLN A 239 -16.77 26.13 -1.86
C GLN A 239 -16.84 25.52 -3.28
N PRO A 240 -17.73 26.02 -4.16
CA PRO A 240 -17.85 25.54 -5.54
C PRO A 240 -16.58 25.66 -6.39
N ASP A 241 -15.66 26.54 -6.03
CA ASP A 241 -14.33 26.66 -6.67
C ASP A 241 -13.38 25.52 -6.29
N LEU A 242 -13.82 24.62 -5.40
CA LEU A 242 -13.09 23.45 -4.90
C LEU A 242 -11.84 23.77 -4.05
N TYR A 243 -11.70 24.99 -3.55
CA TYR A 243 -10.57 25.41 -2.73
C TYR A 243 -11.02 26.02 -1.38
N GLY A 244 -10.07 26.26 -0.51
CA GLY A 244 -10.25 27.02 0.74
C GLY A 244 -10.95 26.28 1.87
N GLY A 245 -11.50 25.08 1.62
CA GLY A 245 -12.17 24.27 2.64
C GLY A 245 -11.22 23.37 3.45
N GLY A 246 -11.75 22.71 4.46
CA GLY A 246 -11.00 21.80 5.31
C GLY A 246 -10.17 22.47 6.40
N CYS A 247 -8.92 22.08 6.58
CA CYS A 247 -8.05 22.63 7.63
C CYS A 247 -7.77 24.12 7.46
N LEU A 248 -7.42 24.80 8.56
CA LEU A 248 -6.94 26.18 8.51
C LEU A 248 -5.69 26.25 7.61
N ASP A 249 -5.63 27.28 6.77
CA ASP A 249 -4.54 27.50 5.82
C ASP A 249 -4.34 26.37 4.78
N ASN A 250 -5.40 25.63 4.49
CA ASN A 250 -5.40 24.60 3.45
C ASN A 250 -5.33 25.24 2.06
N GLN A 251 -4.35 24.79 1.27
CA GLN A 251 -4.17 25.19 -0.14
C GLN A 251 -4.45 24.05 -1.11
N GLU A 252 -4.78 22.85 -0.59
CA GLU A 252 -5.08 21.70 -1.44
C GLU A 252 -6.54 21.76 -1.91
N PRO A 253 -6.84 21.25 -3.12
CA PRO A 253 -8.22 21.24 -3.62
C PRO A 253 -9.07 20.18 -2.90
N PHE A 254 -10.39 20.37 -3.02
CA PHE A 254 -11.43 19.44 -2.58
C PHE A 254 -11.23 18.01 -3.11
N VAL A 255 -10.89 17.92 -4.41
CA VAL A 255 -10.61 16.65 -5.08
C VAL A 255 -9.12 16.43 -5.17
N LYS A 256 -8.65 15.28 -4.74
CA LYS A 256 -7.28 14.85 -5.05
C LYS A 256 -7.26 14.15 -6.40
N PRO A 257 -6.82 14.83 -7.46
CA PRO A 257 -6.79 14.25 -8.80
C PRO A 257 -5.75 13.13 -8.89
N VAL A 258 -5.89 12.30 -9.92
CA VAL A 258 -4.85 11.34 -10.28
C VAL A 258 -3.67 12.12 -10.86
N LEU A 259 -2.48 11.92 -10.33
CA LEU A 259 -1.24 12.61 -10.72
C LEU A 259 -0.72 12.24 -12.14
N TYR A 260 -1.62 11.94 -13.07
CA TYR A 260 -1.22 11.56 -14.45
C TYR A 260 -1.23 12.71 -15.45
N ASP A 261 -1.76 13.87 -15.08
CA ASP A 261 -1.71 15.08 -15.90
C ASP A 261 -0.73 16.10 -15.30
N ALA A 262 0.16 16.59 -16.15
CA ALA A 262 1.31 17.41 -15.77
C ALA A 262 0.96 18.82 -15.25
N SER A 263 -0.31 19.20 -15.21
CA SER A 263 -0.77 20.43 -14.57
C SER A 263 -1.96 20.14 -13.67
N GLU A 264 -1.90 20.58 -12.40
CA GLU A 264 -3.02 20.52 -11.46
C GLU A 264 -4.27 21.18 -12.03
N ASP A 265 -4.12 22.26 -12.79
CA ASP A 265 -5.23 23.01 -13.40
C ASP A 265 -6.02 22.20 -14.43
N CYS A 266 -5.37 21.39 -15.27
CA CYS A 266 -6.07 20.51 -16.21
C CYS A 266 -6.80 19.36 -15.53
N ALA A 267 -6.26 18.83 -14.43
CA ALA A 267 -6.86 17.72 -13.71
C ALA A 267 -8.15 18.14 -12.99
N LEU A 268 -8.26 19.40 -12.56
CA LEU A 268 -9.44 19.93 -11.86
C LEU A 268 -10.53 20.48 -12.80
N THR A 269 -10.21 20.87 -14.02
CA THR A 269 -11.18 21.45 -14.98
C THR A 269 -12.41 20.55 -15.18
N HIS A 270 -12.21 19.25 -15.19
CA HIS A 270 -13.27 18.24 -15.30
C HIS A 270 -14.25 18.27 -14.11
N TYR A 271 -13.77 18.55 -12.89
CA TYR A 271 -14.61 18.64 -11.69
C TYR A 271 -15.24 20.02 -11.57
N LEU A 272 -14.55 21.08 -11.98
CA LEU A 272 -15.07 22.46 -11.98
C LEU A 272 -16.21 22.63 -12.98
N ALA A 273 -16.24 21.84 -14.06
CA ALA A 273 -17.32 21.84 -15.05
C ALA A 273 -18.58 21.07 -14.59
N ALA A 274 -18.49 20.28 -13.50
CA ALA A 274 -19.59 19.47 -13.00
C ALA A 274 -20.33 20.16 -11.84
N ASP A 275 -21.63 19.88 -11.70
CA ASP A 275 -22.38 20.28 -10.50
C ASP A 275 -22.03 19.33 -9.33
N LEU A 276 -21.17 19.78 -8.44
CA LEU A 276 -20.76 19.07 -7.23
C LEU A 276 -21.45 19.58 -5.95
N SER A 277 -22.53 20.33 -6.08
CA SER A 277 -23.26 20.93 -4.95
C SER A 277 -23.72 19.88 -3.92
N MET A 278 -24.17 18.72 -4.38
CA MET A 278 -24.53 17.59 -3.51
C MET A 278 -23.33 17.09 -2.70
N GLN A 279 -22.20 16.89 -3.35
CA GLN A 279 -20.99 16.36 -2.73
C GLN A 279 -20.38 17.35 -1.73
N ILE A 280 -20.33 18.63 -2.10
CA ILE A 280 -19.84 19.69 -1.24
C ILE A 280 -20.74 19.82 0.00
N ARG A 281 -22.07 19.85 -0.17
CA ARG A 281 -23.03 19.88 0.94
C ARG A 281 -22.86 18.67 1.87
N GLY A 282 -22.77 17.47 1.32
CA GLY A 282 -22.58 16.24 2.10
C GLY A 282 -21.27 16.23 2.86
N LEU A 283 -20.17 16.71 2.26
CA LEU A 283 -18.88 16.74 2.90
C LEU A 283 -18.77 17.84 3.96
N ASN A 284 -19.34 19.04 3.71
CA ASN A 284 -19.42 20.11 4.71
C ASN A 284 -20.25 19.66 5.93
N TYR A 285 -21.36 18.95 5.68
CA TYR A 285 -22.12 18.33 6.76
C TYR A 285 -21.28 17.33 7.56
N LEU A 286 -20.52 16.48 6.88
CA LEU A 286 -19.61 15.53 7.53
C LEU A 286 -18.55 16.23 8.37
N GLN A 287 -17.98 17.34 7.89
CA GLN A 287 -17.00 18.17 8.61
C GLN A 287 -17.58 18.91 9.81
N SER A 288 -18.88 19.17 9.83
CA SER A 288 -19.54 19.88 10.92
C SER A 288 -19.70 19.03 12.18
N HIS A 289 -19.54 17.70 12.08
CA HIS A 289 -19.71 16.82 13.23
C HIS A 289 -18.65 17.06 14.29
N ARG A 290 -19.12 17.38 15.48
CA ARG A 290 -18.30 17.44 16.68
C ARG A 290 -18.04 16.04 17.19
N LEU A 291 -16.78 15.69 17.31
CA LEU A 291 -16.35 14.44 17.91
C LEU A 291 -15.70 14.72 19.26
N ARG A 292 -15.71 13.74 20.14
CA ARG A 292 -15.01 13.79 21.42
C ARG A 292 -14.00 12.63 21.48
N VAL A 293 -12.79 12.92 21.92
CA VAL A 293 -11.82 11.89 22.25
C VAL A 293 -12.13 11.37 23.64
N SER A 294 -12.47 10.09 23.75
CA SER A 294 -12.82 9.43 25.01
C SER A 294 -11.60 9.35 25.92
N ASP A 295 -11.63 10.08 27.04
CA ASP A 295 -10.63 10.01 28.10
C ASP A 295 -10.56 8.63 28.76
N GLU A 296 -11.69 7.95 28.92
CA GLU A 296 -11.75 6.59 29.47
C GLU A 296 -11.05 5.55 28.58
N ILE A 297 -11.28 5.61 27.25
CA ILE A 297 -10.58 4.74 26.29
C ILE A 297 -9.08 5.05 26.31
N VAL A 298 -8.69 6.33 26.26
CA VAL A 298 -7.29 6.73 26.29
C VAL A 298 -6.61 6.30 27.60
N ALA A 299 -7.28 6.45 28.74
CA ALA A 299 -6.81 6.00 30.04
C ALA A 299 -6.61 4.47 30.12
N ALA A 300 -7.43 3.68 29.39
CA ALA A 300 -7.24 2.24 29.29
C ALA A 300 -6.13 1.86 28.29
N GLN A 301 -6.02 2.60 27.18
CA GLN A 301 -5.08 2.29 26.10
C GLN A 301 -3.62 2.53 26.50
N ARG A 302 -3.29 3.62 27.18
CA ARG A 302 -1.90 3.95 27.53
C ARG A 302 -1.28 2.89 28.44
N PRO A 303 -1.86 2.53 29.60
CA PRO A 303 -1.31 1.48 30.43
C PRO A 303 -1.29 0.11 29.74
N ALA A 304 -2.31 -0.20 28.93
CA ALA A 304 -2.34 -1.46 28.17
C ALA A 304 -1.18 -1.54 27.17
N TRP A 305 -0.83 -0.43 26.52
CA TRP A 305 0.32 -0.33 25.63
C TRP A 305 1.64 -0.40 26.40
N ASP A 306 1.78 0.36 27.49
CA ASP A 306 3.00 0.44 28.27
C ASP A 306 3.36 -0.88 28.96
N ASN A 307 2.37 -1.59 29.44
CA ASN A 307 2.53 -2.93 30.03
C ASN A 307 2.63 -4.05 28.98
N GLY A 308 2.57 -3.73 27.67
CA GLY A 308 2.73 -4.72 26.61
C GLY A 308 1.63 -5.77 26.57
N ILE A 309 0.39 -5.42 26.94
CA ILE A 309 -0.73 -6.38 26.91
C ILE A 309 -0.96 -6.86 25.47
N GLU A 310 -0.73 -8.13 25.24
CA GLU A 310 -0.86 -8.74 23.92
C GLU A 310 -2.32 -8.98 23.52
N GLY A 311 -2.57 -9.07 22.22
CA GLY A 311 -3.90 -9.31 21.63
C GLY A 311 -4.73 -8.05 21.43
N LEU A 312 -4.39 -6.92 22.04
CA LEU A 312 -5.10 -5.64 21.89
C LEU A 312 -4.62 -4.78 20.71
N TRP A 313 -3.46 -5.09 20.16
CA TRP A 313 -2.79 -4.27 19.17
C TRP A 313 -2.46 -5.05 17.89
N PRO A 314 -2.38 -4.42 16.73
CA PRO A 314 -2.01 -5.09 15.47
C PRO A 314 -0.53 -5.52 15.40
N CYS A 315 0.23 -5.30 16.48
CA CYS A 315 1.63 -5.74 16.63
C CYS A 315 1.97 -5.90 18.11
N SER A 316 2.97 -6.73 18.40
CA SER A 316 3.53 -6.81 19.73
C SER A 316 4.40 -5.58 20.04
N ARG A 317 4.33 -5.07 21.27
CA ARG A 317 5.27 -4.07 21.79
C ARG A 317 6.66 -4.69 21.98
N ASN A 318 6.68 -5.94 22.39
CA ASN A 318 7.91 -6.72 22.56
C ASN A 318 8.33 -7.28 21.19
N PRO A 319 9.51 -6.89 20.67
CA PRO A 319 9.98 -7.45 19.41
C PRO A 319 10.32 -8.93 19.58
N PRO A 320 10.09 -9.78 18.55
CA PRO A 320 10.51 -11.17 18.61
C PRO A 320 12.02 -11.26 18.87
N GLU A 321 12.40 -12.19 19.72
CA GLU A 321 13.80 -12.42 20.02
C GLU A 321 14.54 -12.99 18.81
N VAL A 322 15.75 -12.51 18.59
CA VAL A 322 16.61 -13.08 17.55
C VAL A 322 17.32 -14.28 18.18
N PRO A 323 17.25 -15.47 17.59
CA PRO A 323 17.92 -16.64 18.11
C PRO A 323 19.41 -16.40 18.33
N ASP A 324 19.91 -16.87 19.47
CA ASP A 324 21.32 -16.77 19.83
C ASP A 324 22.25 -17.41 18.77
N ARG A 325 23.50 -17.03 18.82
CA ARG A 325 24.53 -17.68 18.01
C ARG A 325 24.70 -19.13 18.51
N LEU A 326 24.77 -20.06 17.57
CA LEU A 326 25.08 -21.44 17.89
C LEU A 326 26.52 -21.53 18.42
N GLY A 327 26.77 -22.50 19.31
CA GLY A 327 28.11 -22.77 19.86
C GLY A 327 29.14 -23.19 18.79
N ASP A 328 30.30 -23.56 19.22
CA ASP A 328 31.41 -24.00 18.35
C ASP A 328 31.04 -25.28 17.57
N ASN A 329 31.26 -25.25 16.25
CA ASN A 329 30.99 -26.36 15.31
C ASN A 329 29.51 -26.78 15.09
N PRO A 330 28.56 -25.84 14.80
CA PRO A 330 27.22 -26.23 14.40
C PRO A 330 27.22 -26.94 13.04
N SER A 331 26.33 -27.88 12.86
CA SER A 331 26.07 -28.49 11.57
C SER A 331 25.57 -27.45 10.56
N ALA A 332 25.77 -27.66 9.27
CA ALA A 332 25.28 -26.80 8.22
C ALA A 332 23.74 -26.62 8.28
N PHE A 333 23.02 -27.69 8.73
CA PHE A 333 21.56 -27.62 8.91
C PHE A 333 21.16 -26.72 10.07
N GLU A 334 21.78 -26.84 11.25
CA GLU A 334 21.50 -25.99 12.41
C GLU A 334 21.84 -24.54 12.14
N LEU A 335 22.97 -24.27 11.47
CA LEU A 335 23.37 -22.92 11.07
C LEU A 335 22.35 -22.30 10.11
N LYS A 336 21.85 -23.10 9.15
CA LYS A 336 20.82 -22.66 8.20
C LYS A 336 19.48 -22.39 8.90
N ALA A 337 19.03 -23.28 9.77
CA ALA A 337 17.82 -23.14 10.56
C ALA A 337 17.85 -21.89 11.45
N ARG A 338 18.95 -21.69 12.17
CA ARG A 338 19.17 -20.49 13.01
C ARG A 338 19.17 -19.20 12.18
N ASN A 339 19.89 -19.17 11.06
CA ASN A 339 19.96 -18.00 10.20
C ASN A 339 18.60 -17.64 9.60
N ASN A 340 17.79 -18.64 9.28
CA ASN A 340 16.43 -18.47 8.79
C ASN A 340 15.50 -17.89 9.88
N ALA A 341 15.57 -18.44 11.10
CA ALA A 341 14.82 -17.94 12.24
C ALA A 341 15.24 -16.51 12.61
N ALA A 342 16.53 -16.20 12.59
CA ALA A 342 17.03 -14.85 12.81
C ALA A 342 16.55 -13.86 11.71
N ALA A 343 16.55 -14.28 10.46
CA ALA A 343 16.04 -13.46 9.35
C ALA A 343 14.53 -13.22 9.47
N ALA A 344 13.75 -14.19 9.92
CA ALA A 344 12.32 -14.04 10.22
C ALA A 344 12.12 -13.04 11.36
N ALA A 345 12.81 -13.21 12.49
CA ALA A 345 12.74 -12.31 13.63
C ALA A 345 13.13 -10.86 13.25
N HIS A 346 14.15 -10.66 12.42
CA HIS A 346 14.51 -9.32 11.93
C HIS A 346 13.44 -8.70 11.02
N ARG A 347 12.78 -9.49 10.15
CA ARG A 347 11.66 -9.01 9.33
C ARG A 347 10.47 -8.61 10.19
N ASP A 348 10.13 -9.44 11.16
CA ASP A 348 9.03 -9.16 12.07
C ASP A 348 9.30 -7.93 12.94
N ARG A 349 10.54 -7.76 13.39
CA ARG A 349 10.98 -6.53 14.09
C ARG A 349 10.78 -5.29 13.22
N GLU A 350 11.19 -5.32 11.96
CA GLU A 350 11.05 -4.17 11.06
C GLU A 350 9.58 -3.91 10.70
N THR A 351 8.80 -4.95 10.43
CA THR A 351 7.36 -4.83 10.17
C THR A 351 6.62 -4.25 11.38
N ASN A 352 6.93 -4.74 12.57
CA ASN A 352 6.30 -4.26 13.79
C ASN A 352 6.77 -2.85 14.19
N ARG A 353 7.99 -2.46 13.82
CA ARG A 353 8.53 -1.13 14.13
C ARG A 353 7.64 -0.01 13.61
N HIS A 354 7.24 -0.06 12.34
CA HIS A 354 6.36 0.96 11.75
C HIS A 354 4.98 0.99 12.44
N LYS A 355 4.43 -0.18 12.72
CA LYS A 355 3.15 -0.28 13.43
C LYS A 355 3.25 0.30 14.85
N ARG A 356 4.33 -0.01 15.58
CA ARG A 356 4.58 0.54 16.93
C ARG A 356 4.70 2.05 16.93
N ILE A 357 5.46 2.61 15.97
CA ILE A 357 5.60 4.06 15.82
C ILE A 357 4.23 4.72 15.56
N LYS A 358 3.40 4.09 14.70
CA LYS A 358 2.05 4.60 14.41
C LYS A 358 1.17 4.57 15.66
N ILE A 359 1.16 3.47 16.41
CA ILE A 359 0.38 3.33 17.65
C ILE A 359 0.83 4.37 18.68
N GLU A 360 2.13 4.45 18.95
CA GLU A 360 2.68 5.43 19.91
C GLU A 360 2.29 6.86 19.54
N ARG A 361 2.40 7.23 18.27
CA ARG A 361 1.99 8.55 17.80
C ARG A 361 0.49 8.78 17.93
N SER A 362 -0.32 7.76 17.64
CA SER A 362 -1.77 7.84 17.80
C SER A 362 -2.18 8.06 19.26
N LEU A 363 -1.53 7.34 20.18
CA LEU A 363 -1.77 7.51 21.61
C LEU A 363 -1.37 8.91 22.10
N GLN A 364 -0.19 9.40 21.71
CA GLN A 364 0.27 10.74 22.06
C GLN A 364 -0.70 11.84 21.57
N ILE A 365 -1.20 11.71 20.33
CA ILE A 365 -2.17 12.67 19.80
C ILE A 365 -3.51 12.57 20.53
N ALA A 366 -3.96 11.36 20.85
CA ALA A 366 -5.20 11.16 21.61
C ALA A 366 -5.10 11.72 23.03
N GLU A 367 -3.97 11.54 23.71
CA GLU A 367 -3.69 12.13 25.05
C GLU A 367 -3.69 13.66 25.00
N GLU A 368 -3.09 14.26 23.95
CA GLU A 368 -3.04 15.72 23.77
C GLU A 368 -4.44 16.35 23.69
N VAL A 369 -5.43 15.62 23.16
CA VAL A 369 -6.81 16.10 22.98
C VAL A 369 -7.86 15.28 23.74
N SER A 370 -7.43 14.50 24.73
CA SER A 370 -8.32 13.67 25.56
C SER A 370 -9.40 14.52 26.25
N GLY A 371 -10.63 14.05 26.24
CA GLY A 371 -11.79 14.75 26.79
C GLY A 371 -12.25 16.00 26.01
N ARG A 372 -11.49 16.42 24.98
CA ARG A 372 -11.80 17.62 24.18
C ARG A 372 -12.72 17.32 23.01
N GLU A 373 -13.44 18.33 22.58
CA GLU A 373 -14.16 18.32 21.32
C GLU A 373 -13.18 18.57 20.18
N ILE A 374 -13.33 17.81 19.11
CA ILE A 374 -12.50 17.89 17.92
C ILE A 374 -13.36 17.78 16.66
N TRP A 375 -12.80 18.19 15.54
CA TRP A 375 -13.37 18.01 14.21
C TRP A 375 -12.36 17.33 13.30
N GLN A 376 -12.85 16.70 12.25
CA GLN A 376 -12.04 16.11 11.20
C GLN A 376 -12.24 16.86 9.88
N SER A 377 -11.14 17.19 9.24
CA SER A 377 -11.16 17.72 7.87
C SER A 377 -11.19 16.55 6.88
N TRP A 378 -11.98 16.72 5.82
CA TRP A 378 -12.22 15.69 4.81
C TRP A 378 -11.94 16.23 3.40
N TYR A 379 -11.65 15.32 2.48
CA TYR A 379 -11.46 15.59 1.06
C TYR A 379 -12.01 14.43 0.24
N ALA A 380 -12.25 14.63 -1.07
CA ALA A 380 -12.62 13.57 -1.99
C ALA A 380 -11.40 13.07 -2.80
N ASP A 381 -11.37 11.79 -3.16
CA ASP A 381 -10.48 11.33 -4.22
C ASP A 381 -11.14 11.46 -5.61
N PHE A 382 -10.39 11.15 -6.65
CA PHE A 382 -10.88 11.24 -8.03
C PHE A 382 -12.07 10.31 -8.34
N ARG A 383 -12.41 9.38 -7.47
CA ARG A 383 -13.57 8.48 -7.57
C ARG A 383 -14.77 8.97 -6.77
N GLY A 384 -14.62 10.09 -6.07
CA GLY A 384 -15.64 10.67 -5.19
C GLY A 384 -15.68 10.07 -3.79
N ARG A 385 -14.76 9.17 -3.43
CA ARG A 385 -14.68 8.65 -2.06
C ARG A 385 -14.11 9.68 -1.10
N TYR A 386 -14.69 9.80 0.08
CA TYR A 386 -14.26 10.72 1.12
C TYR A 386 -13.22 10.10 2.05
N TYR A 387 -12.21 10.89 2.37
CA TYR A 387 -11.14 10.51 3.27
C TYR A 387 -10.86 11.62 4.28
N THR A 388 -10.56 11.24 5.52
CA THR A 388 -10.05 12.20 6.49
C THR A 388 -8.65 12.63 6.12
N SER A 389 -8.33 13.89 6.35
CA SER A 389 -6.97 14.40 6.23
C SER A 389 -6.06 13.93 7.36
N ASN A 390 -6.61 13.36 8.41
CA ASN A 390 -5.91 12.95 9.62
C ASN A 390 -5.03 11.72 9.41
N ALA A 391 -3.78 11.78 9.81
CA ALA A 391 -2.88 10.63 9.77
C ALA A 391 -3.05 9.68 10.96
N CYS A 392 -3.52 10.19 12.09
CA CYS A 392 -3.82 9.47 13.32
C CYS A 392 -5.08 10.06 13.97
N GLY A 393 -5.75 9.30 14.83
CA GLY A 393 -7.01 9.70 15.43
C GLY A 393 -8.12 9.89 14.41
N SER A 394 -8.23 8.97 13.46
CA SER A 394 -9.16 9.03 12.34
C SER A 394 -10.33 8.07 12.54
N THR A 395 -11.54 8.52 12.20
CA THR A 395 -12.73 7.65 12.12
C THR A 395 -12.60 6.54 11.07
N GLN A 396 -11.68 6.70 10.10
CA GLN A 396 -11.30 5.69 9.12
C GLN A 396 -10.00 4.96 9.51
N GLY A 397 -9.50 5.16 10.72
CA GLY A 397 -8.29 4.54 11.24
C GLY A 397 -8.48 3.07 11.64
N PRO A 398 -7.44 2.43 12.19
CA PRO A 398 -7.55 1.09 12.79
C PRO A 398 -8.45 1.12 14.03
N GLY A 399 -8.93 -0.06 14.46
CA GLY A 399 -9.91 -0.18 15.56
C GLY A 399 -9.55 0.56 16.85
N TYR A 400 -8.27 0.59 17.23
CA TYR A 400 -7.85 1.34 18.42
C TYR A 400 -7.97 2.87 18.25
N GLU A 401 -7.86 3.44 17.04
CA GLU A 401 -8.12 4.86 16.76
C GLU A 401 -9.63 5.15 16.71
N LYS A 402 -10.40 4.26 16.05
CA LYS A 402 -11.85 4.40 15.98
C LYS A 402 -12.49 4.37 17.37
N ALA A 403 -12.00 3.52 18.26
CA ALA A 403 -12.52 3.40 19.61
C ALA A 403 -12.29 4.66 20.47
N GLN A 404 -11.28 5.48 20.14
CA GLN A 404 -11.04 6.76 20.81
C GLN A 404 -12.10 7.82 20.53
N LEU A 405 -12.92 7.65 19.47
CA LEU A 405 -13.78 8.70 18.93
C LEU A 405 -15.25 8.38 19.15
N SER A 406 -15.96 9.31 19.77
CA SER A 406 -17.42 9.32 19.90
C SER A 406 -17.98 10.65 19.40
N PHE A 407 -19.28 10.72 19.09
CA PHE A 407 -19.93 12.00 18.88
C PHE A 407 -19.91 12.81 20.18
N ALA A 408 -19.65 14.10 20.10
CA ALA A 408 -19.70 14.99 21.27
C ALA A 408 -21.14 15.18 21.76
N ASP A 409 -22.09 15.20 20.81
CA ASP A 409 -23.50 15.26 21.11
C ASP A 409 -24.02 13.86 21.45
N GLN A 410 -24.45 13.68 22.67
CA GLN A 410 -25.06 12.43 23.12
C GLN A 410 -26.55 12.40 22.75
N LEU A 411 -26.94 11.37 22.01
CA LEU A 411 -28.33 11.16 21.61
C LEU A 411 -29.09 10.31 22.61
N PRO A 412 -30.42 10.55 22.77
CA PRO A 412 -31.28 9.69 23.54
C PRO A 412 -31.30 8.25 22.99
N VAL A 413 -31.31 7.27 23.87
CA VAL A 413 -31.32 5.85 23.55
C VAL A 413 -32.67 5.27 23.99
N ASN A 414 -33.59 5.03 23.05
CA ASN A 414 -34.81 4.27 23.30
C ASN A 414 -34.53 2.76 23.24
N ASP A 415 -35.54 1.94 23.48
CA ASP A 415 -35.39 0.48 23.51
C ASP A 415 -34.84 -0.09 22.19
N GLU A 416 -35.31 0.40 21.06
CA GLU A 416 -34.81 -0.01 19.74
C GLU A 416 -33.34 0.36 19.54
N ALA A 417 -32.95 1.58 19.85
CA ALA A 417 -31.56 2.04 19.80
C ALA A 417 -30.66 1.23 20.74
N PHE A 418 -31.18 0.87 21.93
CA PHE A 418 -30.44 0.01 22.85
C PHE A 418 -30.22 -1.40 22.27
N GLU A 419 -31.23 -1.98 21.64
CA GLU A 419 -31.07 -3.25 20.94
C GLU A 419 -30.03 -3.19 19.82
N TRP A 420 -29.92 -2.05 19.09
CA TRP A 420 -28.88 -1.86 18.08
C TRP A 420 -27.49 -1.73 18.71
N LEU A 421 -27.33 -1.09 19.87
CA LEU A 421 -26.06 -1.10 20.61
C LEU A 421 -25.63 -2.53 20.97
N LEU A 422 -26.57 -3.36 21.46
CA LEU A 422 -26.29 -4.76 21.79
C LEU A 422 -25.90 -5.59 20.56
N LYS A 423 -26.60 -5.41 19.44
CA LYS A 423 -26.30 -6.09 18.16
C LYS A 423 -24.90 -5.69 17.65
N ALA A 424 -24.53 -4.42 17.77
CA ALA A 424 -23.22 -3.91 17.37
C ALA A 424 -22.10 -4.46 18.29
N ALA A 425 -22.31 -4.46 19.60
CA ALA A 425 -21.39 -5.05 20.58
C ALA A 425 -21.13 -6.54 20.27
N ALA A 426 -22.19 -7.32 20.01
CA ALA A 426 -22.08 -8.72 19.60
C ALA A 426 -21.24 -8.87 18.30
N GLY A 427 -21.40 -7.96 17.35
CA GLY A 427 -20.63 -7.92 16.11
C GLY A 427 -19.13 -7.76 16.35
N HIS A 428 -18.72 -6.78 17.17
CA HIS A 428 -17.32 -6.53 17.55
C HIS A 428 -16.74 -7.64 18.44
N HIS A 429 -17.58 -8.29 19.24
CA HIS A 429 -17.13 -9.46 20.02
C HIS A 429 -16.73 -10.64 19.12
N GLY A 430 -17.36 -10.81 17.94
CA GLY A 430 -17.05 -11.88 17.00
C GLY A 430 -18.23 -12.50 16.31
N MET A 431 -19.45 -12.10 16.64
CA MET A 431 -20.69 -12.64 16.08
C MET A 431 -21.15 -11.94 14.77
N SER A 432 -20.23 -11.31 14.06
CA SER A 432 -20.54 -10.54 12.83
C SER A 432 -21.19 -11.37 11.69
N ARG A 433 -21.20 -12.70 11.80
CA ARG A 433 -21.82 -13.63 10.84
C ARG A 433 -23.13 -14.26 11.33
N ASN A 434 -23.51 -13.99 12.54
CA ASN A 434 -24.76 -14.48 13.13
C ASN A 434 -25.92 -13.59 12.70
N THR A 435 -27.13 -14.14 12.81
CA THR A 435 -28.38 -13.40 12.56
C THR A 435 -28.55 -12.25 13.56
N TRP A 436 -29.34 -11.25 13.20
CA TRP A 436 -29.62 -10.12 14.11
C TRP A 436 -30.28 -10.58 15.41
N SER A 437 -31.13 -11.63 15.36
CA SER A 437 -31.77 -12.22 16.55
C SER A 437 -30.76 -12.87 17.49
N GLU A 438 -29.80 -13.65 16.95
CA GLU A 438 -28.75 -14.28 17.74
C GLU A 438 -27.84 -13.24 18.38
N ARG A 439 -27.45 -12.19 17.62
CA ARG A 439 -26.63 -11.08 18.16
C ARG A 439 -27.36 -10.38 19.30
N LEU A 440 -28.66 -10.12 19.15
CA LEU A 440 -29.48 -9.48 20.17
C LEU A 440 -29.58 -10.36 21.43
N SER A 441 -29.87 -11.66 21.24
CA SER A 441 -29.96 -12.62 22.34
C SER A 441 -28.66 -12.70 23.13
N TRP A 442 -27.53 -12.76 22.42
CA TRP A 442 -26.21 -12.72 23.03
C TRP A 442 -25.95 -11.40 23.77
N GLY A 443 -26.32 -10.27 23.16
CA GLY A 443 -26.18 -8.95 23.76
C GLY A 443 -26.95 -8.82 25.04
N LYS A 444 -28.24 -9.20 25.05
CA LYS A 444 -29.11 -9.19 26.23
C LYS A 444 -28.54 -10.05 27.38
N LYS A 445 -27.94 -11.20 27.04
CA LYS A 445 -27.33 -12.11 28.07
C LYS A 445 -26.05 -11.53 28.69
N ASN A 446 -25.31 -10.68 27.99
CA ASN A 446 -23.98 -10.20 28.39
C ASN A 446 -23.96 -8.73 28.86
N VAL A 447 -25.10 -8.06 29.02
CA VAL A 447 -25.19 -6.64 29.44
C VAL A 447 -24.38 -6.36 30.70
N ASP A 448 -24.54 -7.19 31.73
CA ASP A 448 -23.87 -6.97 33.03
C ASP A 448 -22.33 -7.12 32.90
N GLN A 449 -21.87 -8.05 32.04
CA GLN A 449 -20.44 -8.21 31.77
C GLN A 449 -19.88 -7.01 30.98
N MET A 450 -20.65 -6.46 30.04
CA MET A 450 -20.27 -5.24 29.34
C MET A 450 -20.14 -4.05 30.28
N ILE A 451 -21.09 -3.87 31.18
CA ILE A 451 -21.05 -2.81 32.20
C ILE A 451 -19.87 -3.02 33.14
N ALA A 452 -19.60 -4.25 33.57
CA ALA A 452 -18.44 -4.57 34.41
C ALA A 452 -17.11 -4.26 33.72
N ALA A 453 -16.98 -4.61 32.42
CA ALA A 453 -15.82 -4.28 31.61
C ALA A 453 -15.63 -2.76 31.40
N ALA A 454 -16.72 -2.01 31.24
CA ALA A 454 -16.70 -0.55 31.13
C ALA A 454 -16.31 0.15 32.44
N ASN A 455 -16.73 -0.39 33.59
CA ASN A 455 -16.42 0.20 34.89
C ASN A 455 -14.97 -0.04 35.35
N ASP A 456 -14.36 -1.14 34.95
CA ASP A 456 -12.98 -1.48 35.27
C ASP A 456 -12.30 -2.18 34.08
N PRO A 457 -11.92 -1.44 33.02
CA PRO A 457 -11.39 -2.04 31.80
C PRO A 457 -10.11 -2.88 31.99
N LEU A 458 -9.22 -2.45 32.86
CA LEU A 458 -7.93 -3.12 33.06
C LEU A 458 -8.02 -4.25 34.10
N GLY A 459 -8.86 -4.09 35.14
CA GLY A 459 -9.11 -5.15 36.13
C GLY A 459 -10.03 -6.26 35.64
N LYS A 460 -10.80 -6.00 34.55
CA LYS A 460 -11.74 -6.95 33.94
C LYS A 460 -11.35 -7.27 32.49
N LEU A 461 -10.06 -7.34 32.22
CA LEU A 461 -9.49 -7.55 30.90
C LEU A 461 -10.00 -8.83 30.21
N GLU A 462 -10.26 -9.88 31.00
CA GLU A 462 -10.78 -11.17 30.53
C GLU A 462 -12.16 -11.06 29.87
N LEU A 463 -12.97 -10.04 30.19
CA LEU A 463 -14.31 -9.88 29.63
C LEU A 463 -14.33 -9.31 28.21
N TRP A 464 -13.25 -8.68 27.78
CA TRP A 464 -13.25 -8.00 26.47
C TRP A 464 -11.99 -8.24 25.61
N ARG A 465 -10.86 -8.61 26.19
CA ARG A 465 -9.60 -8.83 25.46
C ARG A 465 -9.73 -9.88 24.36
N GLY A 466 -10.55 -10.92 24.58
CA GLY A 466 -10.78 -12.01 23.63
C GLY A 466 -11.73 -11.65 22.48
N ALA A 467 -12.31 -10.47 22.48
CA ALA A 467 -13.17 -10.03 21.39
C ALA A 467 -12.40 -9.93 20.07
N LYS A 468 -13.10 -10.09 18.96
CA LYS A 468 -12.51 -9.98 17.60
C LYS A 468 -11.92 -8.60 17.36
N ASP A 469 -12.64 -7.55 17.77
CA ASP A 469 -12.25 -6.15 17.65
C ASP A 469 -12.24 -5.53 19.06
N PRO A 470 -11.23 -5.80 19.91
CA PRO A 470 -11.33 -5.59 21.36
C PRO A 470 -11.57 -4.13 21.76
N TRP A 471 -10.89 -3.16 21.17
CA TRP A 471 -11.06 -1.76 21.49
C TRP A 471 -12.42 -1.21 21.08
N GLU A 472 -12.91 -1.59 19.90
CA GLU A 472 -14.25 -1.22 19.43
C GLU A 472 -15.33 -1.89 20.27
N TYR A 473 -15.10 -3.14 20.72
CA TYR A 473 -16.00 -3.82 21.66
C TYR A 473 -16.04 -3.11 23.03
N LEU A 474 -14.88 -2.72 23.58
CA LEU A 474 -14.82 -1.96 24.82
C LEU A 474 -15.56 -0.61 24.69
N GLN A 475 -15.44 0.07 23.56
CA GLN A 475 -16.21 1.29 23.29
C GLN A 475 -17.73 1.02 23.32
N MET A 476 -18.18 -0.11 22.76
CA MET A 476 -19.58 -0.51 22.87
C MET A 476 -19.99 -0.78 24.33
N CYS A 477 -19.11 -1.35 25.14
CA CYS A 477 -19.36 -1.56 26.57
C CYS A 477 -19.59 -0.23 27.30
N PHE A 478 -18.80 0.81 27.02
CA PHE A 478 -19.06 2.17 27.52
C PHE A 478 -20.41 2.69 27.03
N GLY A 479 -20.74 2.54 25.76
CA GLY A 479 -22.03 2.97 25.20
C GLY A 479 -23.22 2.29 25.87
N VAL A 480 -23.14 1.00 26.18
CA VAL A 480 -24.18 0.22 26.88
C VAL A 480 -24.32 0.69 28.33
N ARG A 481 -23.20 0.90 29.06
CA ARG A 481 -23.18 1.46 30.40
C ARG A 481 -23.86 2.82 30.46
N ASP A 482 -23.44 3.74 29.57
CA ASP A 482 -23.92 5.13 29.58
C ASP A 482 -25.40 5.19 29.20
N ALA A 483 -25.84 4.42 28.22
CA ALA A 483 -27.25 4.30 27.85
C ALA A 483 -28.12 3.80 29.01
N ARG A 484 -27.63 2.85 29.80
CA ARG A 484 -28.33 2.35 31.01
C ARG A 484 -28.34 3.37 32.11
N ALA A 485 -27.25 4.08 32.34
CA ALA A 485 -27.12 5.02 33.45
C ALA A 485 -27.82 6.36 33.19
N THR A 486 -27.74 6.88 31.97
CA THR A 486 -28.17 8.24 31.64
C THR A 486 -29.29 8.32 30.57
N GLY A 487 -29.59 7.21 29.93
CA GLY A 487 -30.52 7.18 28.78
C GLY A 487 -29.94 7.79 27.50
N LYS A 488 -28.63 8.07 27.45
CA LYS A 488 -27.97 8.72 26.28
C LYS A 488 -26.62 8.09 26.00
N THR A 489 -26.17 8.21 24.73
CA THR A 489 -24.79 7.85 24.35
C THR A 489 -24.35 8.64 23.11
N GLY A 490 -23.04 8.88 22.98
CA GLY A 490 -22.39 9.41 21.79
C GLY A 490 -21.59 8.34 21.02
N VAL A 491 -21.63 7.08 21.47
CA VAL A 491 -20.88 6.00 20.84
C VAL A 491 -21.48 5.65 19.48
N PRO A 492 -20.70 5.70 18.38
CA PRO A 492 -21.21 5.39 17.05
C PRO A 492 -21.40 3.88 16.86
N ILE A 493 -22.53 3.49 16.29
CA ILE A 493 -22.77 2.13 15.82
C ILE A 493 -22.17 1.98 14.41
N ARG A 494 -21.30 0.99 14.24
CA ARG A 494 -20.59 0.76 12.96
C ARG A 494 -21.14 -0.47 12.26
N PHE A 495 -21.44 -0.28 10.97
CA PHE A 495 -21.83 -1.35 10.07
C PHE A 495 -20.84 -1.43 8.91
N ASP A 496 -20.59 -2.65 8.45
CA ASP A 496 -19.72 -2.90 7.29
C ASP A 496 -20.45 -3.80 6.28
N GLN A 497 -20.26 -3.51 5.01
CA GLN A 497 -20.83 -4.32 3.94
C GLN A 497 -20.01 -5.62 3.80
N THR A 498 -20.70 -6.75 3.61
CA THR A 498 -20.06 -8.06 3.51
C THR A 498 -19.05 -8.15 2.35
N THR A 499 -19.44 -7.66 1.15
CA THR A 499 -18.61 -7.62 -0.06
C THR A 499 -19.10 -6.50 -0.96
N SER A 500 -18.47 -5.31 -0.93
CA SER A 500 -18.96 -4.15 -1.69
C SER A 500 -18.91 -4.37 -3.21
N GLY A 501 -17.80 -4.86 -3.76
CA GLY A 501 -17.64 -5.02 -5.20
C GLY A 501 -18.64 -5.95 -5.86
N PRO A 502 -18.69 -7.22 -5.49
CA PRO A 502 -19.71 -8.15 -6.02
C PRO A 502 -21.15 -7.71 -5.72
N GLY A 503 -21.40 -7.14 -4.52
CA GLY A 503 -22.72 -6.66 -4.14
C GLY A 503 -23.22 -5.50 -5.02
N ILE A 504 -22.39 -4.50 -5.26
CA ILE A 504 -22.73 -3.38 -6.16
C ILE A 504 -22.99 -3.86 -7.58
N LEU A 505 -22.15 -4.78 -8.10
CA LEU A 505 -22.37 -5.33 -9.44
C LEU A 505 -23.62 -6.22 -9.51
N ALA A 506 -23.93 -6.98 -8.46
CA ALA A 506 -25.18 -7.73 -8.36
C ALA A 506 -26.41 -6.80 -8.36
N ALA A 507 -26.35 -5.69 -7.63
CA ALA A 507 -27.42 -4.69 -7.62
C ALA A 507 -27.61 -4.05 -9.01
N LEU A 508 -26.51 -3.69 -9.71
CA LEU A 508 -26.56 -3.16 -11.08
C LEU A 508 -27.21 -4.13 -12.07
N THR A 509 -26.86 -5.40 -11.97
CA THR A 509 -27.37 -6.44 -12.87
C THR A 509 -28.71 -7.01 -12.40
N ARG A 510 -29.23 -6.58 -11.26
CA ARG A 510 -30.40 -7.14 -10.60
C ARG A 510 -30.32 -8.67 -10.41
N ASN A 511 -29.08 -9.15 -10.20
CA ASN A 511 -28.86 -10.58 -9.96
C ASN A 511 -29.16 -10.92 -8.50
N ALA A 512 -30.30 -11.58 -8.31
CA ALA A 512 -30.81 -11.93 -6.99
C ALA A 512 -29.92 -12.93 -6.26
N GLU A 513 -29.37 -13.92 -6.96
CA GLU A 513 -28.54 -14.97 -6.35
C GLU A 513 -27.27 -14.40 -5.74
N ILE A 514 -26.48 -13.66 -6.53
CA ILE A 514 -25.27 -13.01 -6.03
C ILE A 514 -25.61 -11.94 -4.98
N GLY A 515 -26.72 -11.21 -5.15
CA GLY A 515 -27.21 -10.26 -4.16
C GLY A 515 -27.44 -10.91 -2.80
N LYS A 516 -28.05 -12.10 -2.76
CA LYS A 516 -28.21 -12.89 -1.54
C LYS A 516 -26.88 -13.34 -0.94
N LEU A 517 -25.96 -13.84 -1.77
CA LEU A 517 -24.60 -14.24 -1.34
C LEU A 517 -23.78 -13.07 -0.78
N CYS A 518 -24.07 -11.84 -1.21
CA CYS A 518 -23.45 -10.61 -0.71
C CYS A 518 -24.23 -9.95 0.44
N ASN A 519 -25.27 -10.60 0.96
CA ASN A 519 -26.14 -10.09 2.03
C ASN A 519 -26.80 -8.73 1.72
N LEU A 520 -27.20 -8.49 0.47
CA LEU A 520 -28.00 -7.32 0.12
C LEU A 520 -29.45 -7.46 0.57
N TYR A 521 -29.91 -8.69 0.73
CA TYR A 521 -31.24 -9.03 1.24
C TYR A 521 -31.23 -10.45 1.83
N GLY A 522 -32.27 -10.79 2.60
CA GLY A 522 -32.46 -12.10 3.25
C GLY A 522 -32.12 -12.05 4.74
N ASP A 523 -32.73 -12.94 5.52
CA ASP A 523 -32.62 -12.95 6.98
C ASP A 523 -31.43 -13.76 7.50
N THR A 524 -30.97 -14.73 6.69
CA THR A 524 -29.85 -15.59 7.04
C THR A 524 -28.57 -15.10 6.37
N PRO A 525 -27.55 -14.69 7.12
CA PRO A 525 -26.28 -14.25 6.57
C PRO A 525 -25.61 -15.34 5.72
N GLN A 526 -25.17 -14.97 4.53
CA GLN A 526 -24.40 -15.80 3.61
C GLN A 526 -22.93 -15.41 3.63
N ASP A 527 -22.07 -16.32 3.26
CA ASP A 527 -20.64 -16.06 3.14
C ASP A 527 -20.09 -16.55 1.79
N LEU A 528 -20.04 -15.66 0.82
CA LEU A 528 -19.51 -15.92 -0.51
C LEU A 528 -18.13 -16.62 -0.49
N TYR A 529 -17.27 -16.24 0.47
CA TYR A 529 -15.95 -16.85 0.58
C TYR A 529 -16.00 -18.31 1.03
N THR A 530 -16.89 -18.63 1.95
CA THR A 530 -17.10 -20.01 2.41
C THR A 530 -17.65 -20.87 1.27
N ILE A 531 -18.60 -20.37 0.51
CA ILE A 531 -19.17 -21.08 -0.64
C ILE A 531 -18.10 -21.40 -1.69
N VAL A 532 -17.23 -20.42 -2.02
CA VAL A 532 -16.12 -20.68 -2.94
C VAL A 532 -15.11 -21.67 -2.35
N ALA A 533 -14.85 -21.65 -1.03
CA ALA A 533 -13.97 -22.63 -0.39
C ALA A 533 -14.53 -24.06 -0.45
N GLU A 534 -15.84 -24.20 -0.24
CA GLU A 534 -16.56 -25.48 -0.35
C GLU A 534 -16.54 -26.01 -1.79
N ALA A 535 -16.81 -25.16 -2.79
CA ALA A 535 -16.70 -25.50 -4.20
C ALA A 535 -15.27 -25.96 -4.56
N CYS A 536 -14.24 -25.24 -4.11
CA CYS A 536 -12.84 -25.65 -4.29
C CYS A 536 -12.57 -27.01 -3.64
N THR A 537 -13.11 -27.26 -2.45
CA THR A 537 -12.95 -28.56 -1.76
C THR A 537 -13.61 -29.70 -2.55
N ALA A 538 -14.79 -29.47 -3.10
CA ALA A 538 -15.49 -30.43 -3.95
C ALA A 538 -14.70 -30.72 -5.25
N ALA A 539 -14.16 -29.68 -5.91
CA ALA A 539 -13.32 -29.83 -7.10
C ALA A 539 -12.05 -30.65 -6.81
N LEU A 540 -11.36 -30.35 -5.69
CA LEU A 540 -10.19 -31.12 -5.27
C LEU A 540 -10.51 -32.57 -4.94
N THR A 541 -11.67 -32.84 -4.33
CA THR A 541 -12.15 -34.20 -4.04
C THR A 541 -12.43 -34.98 -5.33
N LYS A 542 -12.99 -34.31 -6.34
CA LYS A 542 -13.16 -34.89 -7.67
C LYS A 542 -11.82 -35.19 -8.34
N ASP A 543 -10.86 -34.29 -8.29
CA ASP A 543 -9.51 -34.51 -8.84
C ASP A 543 -8.78 -35.64 -8.12
N LEU A 544 -8.98 -35.82 -6.81
CA LEU A 544 -8.44 -36.93 -6.04
C LEU A 544 -9.00 -38.29 -6.53
N GLN A 545 -10.25 -38.33 -6.96
CA GLN A 545 -10.91 -39.57 -7.42
C GLN A 545 -10.64 -39.85 -8.91
N LEU A 546 -10.73 -38.85 -9.75
CA LEU A 546 -10.79 -38.98 -11.22
C LEU A 546 -9.58 -38.39 -11.95
N GLY A 547 -8.73 -37.63 -11.27
CA GLY A 547 -7.57 -36.99 -11.86
C GLY A 547 -6.43 -37.96 -12.21
N ASP A 548 -5.45 -37.48 -12.95
CA ASP A 548 -4.20 -38.20 -13.15
C ASP A 548 -3.36 -38.26 -11.85
N GLU A 549 -2.31 -39.08 -11.81
CA GLU A 549 -1.49 -39.28 -10.61
C GLU A 549 -0.90 -37.97 -10.03
N LYS A 550 -0.58 -37.01 -10.90
CA LYS A 550 -0.07 -35.70 -10.50
C LYS A 550 -1.19 -34.84 -9.89
N GLN A 551 -2.37 -34.84 -10.49
CA GLN A 551 -3.55 -34.13 -9.98
C GLN A 551 -3.96 -34.70 -8.62
N LYS A 552 -4.01 -36.03 -8.47
CA LYS A 552 -4.31 -36.69 -7.20
C LYS A 552 -3.36 -36.29 -6.10
N ALA A 553 -2.05 -36.32 -6.35
CA ALA A 553 -1.05 -35.92 -5.36
C ALA A 553 -1.17 -34.44 -4.95
N LEU A 554 -1.47 -33.54 -5.90
CA LEU A 554 -1.66 -32.13 -5.62
C LEU A 554 -2.98 -31.86 -4.88
N ALA A 555 -4.04 -32.56 -5.23
CA ALA A 555 -5.33 -32.47 -4.55
C ALA A 555 -5.24 -32.96 -3.10
N GLU A 556 -4.58 -34.11 -2.88
CA GLU A 556 -4.33 -34.63 -1.54
C GLU A 556 -3.55 -33.64 -0.66
N LEU A 557 -2.50 -33.01 -1.21
CA LEU A 557 -1.71 -32.00 -0.50
C LEU A 557 -2.58 -30.82 -0.01
N TRP A 558 -3.46 -30.30 -0.87
CA TRP A 558 -4.33 -29.18 -0.53
C TRP A 558 -5.47 -29.57 0.41
N LEU A 559 -6.08 -30.76 0.22
CA LEU A 559 -7.10 -31.27 1.14
C LEU A 559 -6.52 -31.52 2.54
N LYS A 560 -5.28 -32.03 2.64
CA LYS A 560 -4.57 -32.18 3.92
C LYS A 560 -4.28 -30.84 4.61
N ARG A 561 -3.94 -29.79 3.84
CA ARG A 561 -3.79 -28.44 4.38
C ARG A 561 -5.13 -27.88 4.87
N GLY A 562 -6.20 -28.24 4.22
CA GLY A 562 -7.54 -27.67 4.40
C GLY A 562 -7.78 -26.40 3.57
N ILE A 563 -8.96 -26.29 3.01
CA ILE A 563 -9.40 -25.14 2.22
C ILE A 563 -10.37 -24.32 3.06
N ASP A 564 -9.83 -23.33 3.72
CA ASP A 564 -10.61 -22.43 4.57
C ASP A 564 -10.98 -21.12 3.85
N ARG A 565 -11.94 -20.43 4.43
CA ARG A 565 -12.37 -19.10 4.00
C ARG A 565 -11.22 -18.11 3.85
N LYS A 566 -10.23 -18.16 4.75
CA LYS A 566 -9.10 -17.23 4.78
C LYS A 566 -8.24 -17.37 3.53
N LEU A 567 -8.07 -18.60 3.05
CA LEU A 567 -7.31 -18.90 1.84
C LEU A 567 -7.92 -18.25 0.60
N VAL A 568 -9.24 -18.37 0.42
CA VAL A 568 -9.94 -17.91 -0.79
C VAL A 568 -10.36 -16.44 -0.72
N LYS A 569 -10.44 -15.83 0.47
CA LYS A 569 -10.87 -14.45 0.66
C LYS A 569 -10.07 -13.46 -0.20
N GLY A 570 -8.75 -13.59 -0.24
CA GLY A 570 -7.88 -12.72 -1.00
C GLY A 570 -8.15 -12.75 -2.51
N PRO A 571 -8.17 -13.92 -3.15
CA PRO A 571 -8.57 -14.09 -4.54
C PRO A 571 -9.97 -13.56 -4.85
N VAL A 572 -10.97 -14.03 -4.13
CA VAL A 572 -12.39 -13.69 -4.37
C VAL A 572 -12.64 -12.18 -4.23
N LEU A 573 -12.01 -11.54 -3.26
CA LEU A 573 -12.13 -10.10 -3.07
C LEU A 573 -11.50 -9.29 -4.22
N LYS A 574 -10.36 -9.75 -4.79
CA LYS A 574 -9.58 -8.96 -5.75
C LYS A 574 -10.02 -9.14 -7.20
N VAL A 575 -10.60 -10.27 -7.57
CA VAL A 575 -10.92 -10.60 -8.98
C VAL A 575 -11.99 -9.69 -9.57
N PRO A 576 -13.09 -9.35 -8.88
CA PRO A 576 -14.05 -8.37 -9.37
C PRO A 576 -13.41 -7.04 -9.73
N TYR A 577 -12.40 -6.61 -9.00
CA TYR A 577 -11.65 -5.36 -9.24
C TYR A 577 -10.56 -5.45 -10.31
N GLY A 578 -10.36 -6.59 -10.94
CA GLY A 578 -9.42 -6.72 -12.05
C GLY A 578 -8.18 -7.54 -11.81
N ALA A 579 -8.06 -8.23 -10.66
CA ALA A 579 -6.95 -9.15 -10.43
C ALA A 579 -6.91 -10.26 -11.51
N THR A 580 -5.70 -10.71 -11.81
CA THR A 580 -5.43 -11.76 -12.80
C THR A 580 -5.23 -13.11 -12.13
N TRP A 581 -5.30 -14.20 -12.89
CA TRP A 581 -4.94 -15.54 -12.42
C TRP A 581 -3.56 -15.58 -11.76
N MET A 582 -2.58 -14.86 -12.34
CA MET A 582 -1.24 -14.78 -11.75
C MET A 582 -1.24 -14.14 -10.36
N SER A 583 -2.09 -13.12 -10.14
CA SER A 583 -2.25 -12.47 -8.83
C SER A 583 -2.87 -13.40 -7.79
N VAL A 584 -3.76 -14.32 -8.22
CA VAL A 584 -4.33 -15.37 -7.38
C VAL A 584 -3.24 -16.40 -7.02
N ALA A 585 -2.48 -16.87 -8.02
CA ALA A 585 -1.38 -17.81 -7.81
C ALA A 585 -0.33 -17.27 -6.83
N ASP A 586 -0.01 -15.98 -6.95
CA ASP A 586 0.94 -15.30 -6.06
C ASP A 586 0.47 -15.27 -4.59
N GLY A 587 -0.82 -15.05 -4.34
CA GLY A 587 -1.40 -15.10 -2.98
C GLY A 587 -1.39 -16.51 -2.39
N LEU A 588 -1.60 -17.52 -3.23
CA LEU A 588 -1.56 -18.92 -2.81
C LEU A 588 -0.13 -19.43 -2.55
N VAL A 589 0.87 -18.88 -3.26
CA VAL A 589 2.29 -19.10 -2.94
C VAL A 589 2.59 -18.64 -1.51
N GLU A 590 2.16 -17.43 -1.13
CA GLU A 590 2.35 -16.91 0.23
C GLU A 590 1.67 -17.82 1.28
N ALA A 591 0.47 -18.29 1.00
CA ALA A 591 -0.26 -19.19 1.89
C ALA A 591 0.42 -20.57 2.04
N MET A 592 0.99 -21.10 0.96
CA MET A 592 1.72 -22.37 0.98
C MET A 592 3.07 -22.22 1.71
N GLU A 593 3.77 -21.11 1.50
CA GLU A 593 5.01 -20.79 2.23
C GLU A 593 4.77 -20.70 3.74
N GLN A 594 3.65 -20.12 4.15
CA GLN A 594 3.26 -20.06 5.57
C GLN A 594 2.92 -21.44 6.14
N HIS A 595 2.35 -22.34 5.33
CA HIS A 595 1.96 -23.67 5.77
C HIS A 595 3.14 -24.64 5.86
N ILE A 596 3.98 -24.69 4.82
CA ILE A 596 5.10 -25.64 4.72
C ILE A 596 6.36 -25.11 5.43
N GLY A 597 6.45 -23.79 5.62
CA GLY A 597 7.65 -23.15 6.12
C GLY A 597 8.72 -22.96 5.03
N GLN A 598 9.97 -22.80 5.46
CA GLN A 598 11.08 -22.59 4.53
C GLN A 598 11.50 -23.91 3.89
N VAL A 599 11.49 -23.92 2.55
CA VAL A 599 11.88 -25.06 1.72
C VAL A 599 13.23 -24.78 1.07
N PRO A 600 14.13 -25.78 0.90
CA PRO A 600 15.32 -25.63 0.08
C PRO A 600 14.96 -25.12 -1.33
N LEU A 601 15.82 -24.31 -1.91
CA LEU A 601 15.54 -23.65 -3.18
C LEU A 601 15.31 -24.67 -4.31
N GLU A 602 15.99 -25.82 -4.25
CA GLU A 602 15.87 -26.92 -5.19
C GLU A 602 14.49 -27.61 -5.14
N GLU A 603 13.84 -27.61 -3.97
CA GLU A 603 12.53 -28.20 -3.75
C GLU A 603 11.38 -27.20 -3.94
N TYR A 604 11.69 -25.90 -4.02
CA TYR A 604 10.70 -24.81 -4.03
C TYR A 604 9.69 -24.96 -5.17
N ILE A 605 10.14 -25.36 -6.35
CA ILE A 605 9.28 -25.55 -7.51
C ILE A 605 8.21 -26.59 -7.23
N TYR A 606 8.61 -27.74 -6.69
CA TYR A 606 7.74 -28.89 -6.50
C TYR A 606 6.85 -28.76 -5.26
N ARG A 607 7.34 -28.17 -4.20
CA ARG A 607 6.61 -28.09 -2.92
C ARG A 607 5.75 -26.85 -2.75
N ILE A 608 6.05 -25.77 -3.47
CA ILE A 608 5.36 -24.48 -3.34
C ILE A 608 4.77 -23.99 -4.66
N SER A 609 5.61 -23.83 -5.70
CA SER A 609 5.19 -23.14 -6.93
C SER A 609 4.15 -23.95 -7.72
N ILE A 610 4.39 -25.22 -7.97
CA ILE A 610 3.46 -26.10 -8.72
C ILE A 610 2.14 -26.30 -7.96
N PRO A 611 2.14 -26.66 -6.66
CA PRO A 611 0.89 -26.78 -5.91
C PRO A 611 0.07 -25.48 -5.89
N SER A 612 0.73 -24.35 -5.72
CA SER A 612 0.05 -23.05 -5.69
C SER A 612 -0.59 -22.69 -7.04
N LYS A 613 0.05 -22.98 -8.15
CA LYS A 613 -0.51 -22.77 -9.49
C LYS A 613 -1.71 -23.69 -9.77
N TYR A 614 -1.61 -24.93 -9.36
CA TYR A 614 -2.71 -25.89 -9.47
C TYR A 614 -3.93 -25.39 -8.69
N MET A 615 -3.75 -25.01 -7.41
CA MET A 615 -4.83 -24.46 -6.60
C MET A 615 -5.37 -23.14 -7.17
N ALA A 616 -4.51 -22.31 -7.77
CA ALA A 616 -4.97 -21.09 -8.43
C ALA A 616 -5.92 -21.37 -9.60
N SER A 617 -5.70 -22.45 -10.34
CA SER A 617 -6.60 -22.87 -11.41
C SER A 617 -7.95 -23.34 -10.88
N ILE A 618 -7.95 -24.09 -9.76
CA ILE A 618 -9.18 -24.50 -9.08
C ILE A 618 -9.96 -23.28 -8.58
N VAL A 619 -9.32 -22.41 -7.76
CA VAL A 619 -9.97 -21.20 -7.22
C VAL A 619 -10.51 -20.32 -8.36
N TRP A 620 -9.77 -20.19 -9.45
CA TRP A 620 -10.19 -19.39 -10.60
C TRP A 620 -11.39 -19.96 -11.32
N ALA A 621 -11.47 -21.29 -11.48
CA ALA A 621 -12.59 -21.97 -12.11
C ALA A 621 -13.87 -21.87 -11.26
N GLU A 622 -13.79 -22.25 -9.98
CA GLU A 622 -14.93 -22.24 -9.07
C GLU A 622 -15.47 -20.82 -8.82
N MET A 623 -14.56 -19.85 -8.69
CA MET A 623 -14.97 -18.46 -8.56
C MET A 623 -15.67 -17.93 -9.83
N LYS A 624 -15.21 -18.33 -11.04
CA LYS A 624 -15.89 -17.97 -12.28
C LYS A 624 -17.31 -18.51 -12.32
N GLU A 625 -17.51 -19.75 -11.92
CA GLU A 625 -18.84 -20.37 -11.90
C GLU A 625 -19.78 -19.60 -10.97
N VAL A 626 -19.36 -19.34 -9.74
CA VAL A 626 -20.17 -18.62 -8.74
C VAL A 626 -20.42 -17.16 -9.12
N MET A 627 -19.50 -16.48 -9.81
CA MET A 627 -19.57 -15.03 -10.08
C MET A 627 -19.68 -14.67 -11.58
N THR A 628 -20.15 -15.59 -12.43
CA THR A 628 -20.28 -15.35 -13.87
C THR A 628 -20.93 -14.00 -14.21
N PRO A 629 -22.11 -13.61 -13.66
CA PRO A 629 -22.76 -12.35 -14.00
C PRO A 629 -21.92 -11.11 -13.66
N VAL A 630 -21.16 -11.15 -12.56
CA VAL A 630 -20.22 -10.07 -12.17
C VAL A 630 -19.07 -9.96 -13.16
N LEU A 631 -18.56 -11.08 -13.64
CA LEU A 631 -17.46 -11.12 -14.61
C LEU A 631 -17.90 -10.69 -16.01
N GLU A 632 -19.14 -10.93 -16.39
CA GLU A 632 -19.73 -10.44 -17.63
C GLU A 632 -19.83 -8.91 -17.67
N VAL A 633 -20.29 -8.27 -16.59
CA VAL A 633 -20.27 -6.81 -16.45
C VAL A 633 -18.87 -6.26 -16.57
N LYS A 634 -17.89 -6.90 -15.93
CA LYS A 634 -16.49 -6.54 -16.04
C LYS A 634 -15.98 -6.62 -17.48
N ALA A 635 -16.34 -7.67 -18.20
CA ALA A 635 -15.97 -7.85 -19.60
C ALA A 635 -16.62 -6.78 -20.49
N TRP A 636 -17.90 -6.50 -20.28
CA TRP A 636 -18.65 -5.47 -20.99
C TRP A 636 -18.05 -4.07 -20.77
N LEU A 637 -17.73 -3.69 -19.53
CA LEU A 637 -17.09 -2.41 -19.22
C LEU A 637 -15.75 -2.25 -19.96
N ARG A 638 -14.94 -3.30 -19.97
CA ARG A 638 -13.64 -3.30 -20.65
C ARG A 638 -13.75 -3.20 -22.17
N ASP A 639 -14.71 -3.92 -22.76
CA ASP A 639 -14.94 -3.87 -24.20
C ASP A 639 -15.48 -2.49 -24.61
N SER A 640 -16.43 -1.93 -23.85
CA SER A 640 -16.95 -0.58 -24.06
C SER A 640 -15.83 0.47 -24.01
N CYS A 641 -14.98 0.42 -23.00
CA CYS A 641 -13.81 1.31 -22.88
C CYS A 641 -12.85 1.16 -24.08
N LYS A 642 -12.59 -0.07 -24.50
CA LYS A 642 -11.73 -0.34 -25.67
C LYS A 642 -12.30 0.28 -26.94
N ARG A 643 -13.61 0.15 -27.19
CA ARG A 643 -14.27 0.72 -28.38
C ARG A 643 -14.19 2.25 -28.44
N VAL A 644 -14.36 2.91 -27.30
CA VAL A 644 -14.26 4.39 -27.20
C VAL A 644 -12.82 4.86 -27.38
N LEU A 645 -11.88 4.25 -26.66
CA LEU A 645 -10.48 4.68 -26.67
C LEU A 645 -9.75 4.39 -28.00
N ILE A 646 -10.17 3.38 -28.78
CA ILE A 646 -9.64 3.15 -30.14
C ILE A 646 -9.94 4.35 -31.05
N GLN A 647 -11.04 5.04 -30.82
CA GLN A 647 -11.40 6.26 -31.56
C GLN A 647 -10.67 7.51 -31.03
N GLN A 648 -9.71 7.35 -30.15
CA GLN A 648 -8.97 8.44 -29.49
C GLN A 648 -9.87 9.42 -28.73
N GLN A 649 -11.02 8.92 -28.23
CA GLN A 649 -11.92 9.67 -27.36
C GLN A 649 -11.79 9.17 -25.92
N PRO A 650 -11.76 10.05 -24.91
CA PRO A 650 -11.83 9.63 -23.52
C PRO A 650 -13.16 8.94 -23.22
N MET A 651 -13.14 7.90 -22.42
CA MET A 651 -14.39 7.35 -21.90
C MET A 651 -14.79 8.12 -20.65
N GLU A 652 -15.89 8.85 -20.75
CA GLU A 652 -16.42 9.68 -19.68
C GLU A 652 -17.81 9.23 -19.27
N TRP A 653 -18.12 9.28 -18.00
CA TRP A 653 -19.42 8.98 -17.44
C TRP A 653 -19.62 9.68 -16.10
N THR A 654 -20.85 9.77 -15.66
CA THR A 654 -21.19 10.29 -14.33
C THR A 654 -21.74 9.19 -13.44
N SER A 655 -21.38 9.19 -12.17
CA SER A 655 -21.99 8.32 -11.18
C SER A 655 -23.45 8.74 -10.89
N PRO A 656 -24.26 7.88 -10.24
CA PRO A 656 -25.65 8.23 -9.88
C PRO A 656 -25.81 9.44 -8.95
N SER A 657 -24.74 9.99 -8.42
CA SER A 657 -24.73 11.24 -7.65
C SER A 657 -24.22 12.45 -8.46
N GLY A 658 -23.98 12.31 -9.77
CA GLY A 658 -23.44 13.37 -10.60
C GLY A 658 -21.90 13.48 -10.57
N TRP A 659 -21.18 12.61 -9.85
CA TRP A 659 -19.72 12.67 -9.80
C TRP A 659 -19.12 12.32 -11.17
N PRO A 660 -18.29 13.20 -11.75
CA PRO A 660 -17.71 12.96 -13.06
C PRO A 660 -16.56 11.94 -12.98
N MET A 661 -16.56 10.98 -13.89
CA MET A 661 -15.56 9.93 -14.01
C MET A 661 -14.95 9.94 -15.40
N ARG A 662 -13.67 9.65 -15.48
CA ARG A 662 -12.92 9.63 -16.74
C ARG A 662 -11.92 8.48 -16.78
N ALA A 663 -11.85 7.79 -17.92
CA ALA A 663 -10.79 6.85 -18.25
C ALA A 663 -10.13 7.32 -19.55
N ALA A 664 -8.92 7.85 -19.44
CA ALA A 664 -8.19 8.50 -20.53
C ALA A 664 -6.68 8.31 -20.39
N ASP A 665 -6.26 7.16 -19.83
CA ASP A 665 -4.83 6.87 -19.71
C ASP A 665 -4.20 6.78 -21.10
N ARG A 666 -3.02 7.37 -21.23
CA ARG A 666 -2.29 7.44 -22.49
C ARG A 666 -1.23 6.34 -22.58
N GLU A 667 -0.82 6.03 -23.79
CA GLU A 667 0.30 5.12 -23.99
C GLU A 667 1.59 5.79 -23.52
N PRO A 668 2.40 5.07 -22.71
CA PRO A 668 3.70 5.58 -22.34
C PRO A 668 4.60 5.61 -23.57
N THR A 669 5.14 6.77 -23.91
CA THR A 669 6.05 6.96 -25.04
C THR A 669 7.41 6.33 -24.82
N LYS A 670 7.77 6.06 -23.60
CA LYS A 670 9.05 5.44 -23.23
C LYS A 670 8.86 4.17 -22.41
N ARG A 671 9.73 3.20 -22.59
CA ARG A 671 9.66 1.91 -21.88
C ARG A 671 9.88 2.05 -20.39
N LYS A 672 9.04 1.39 -19.62
CA LYS A 672 9.29 1.16 -18.20
C LYS A 672 10.53 0.29 -18.04
N VAL A 673 11.64 0.86 -17.61
CA VAL A 673 12.84 0.11 -17.26
C VAL A 673 12.67 -0.42 -15.85
N VAL A 674 12.65 -1.74 -15.73
CA VAL A 674 12.60 -2.42 -14.45
C VAL A 674 14.01 -2.87 -14.13
N THR A 675 14.66 -2.18 -13.21
CA THR A 675 15.94 -2.64 -12.69
C THR A 675 15.70 -3.50 -11.45
N LEU A 676 16.58 -4.43 -11.23
CA LEU A 676 16.65 -5.26 -10.02
C LEU A 676 17.70 -4.71 -9.04
N LEU A 677 18.22 -3.51 -9.33
CA LEU A 677 19.11 -2.78 -8.45
C LEU A 677 18.49 -2.65 -7.06
N TYR A 678 19.21 -3.03 -6.03
CA TYR A 678 18.80 -3.01 -4.62
C TYR A 678 17.92 -4.17 -4.14
N GLY A 679 17.78 -5.29 -4.88
CA GLY A 679 16.97 -6.44 -4.47
C GLY A 679 15.48 -6.14 -4.35
N LYS A 680 15.07 -4.97 -4.83
CA LYS A 680 13.67 -4.59 -5.04
C LYS A 680 13.50 -4.34 -6.52
N LYS A 681 12.34 -4.76 -7.05
CA LYS A 681 11.95 -4.38 -8.39
C LYS A 681 11.76 -2.86 -8.42
N VAL A 682 12.80 -2.13 -8.77
CA VAL A 682 12.73 -0.69 -8.96
C VAL A 682 12.32 -0.48 -10.40
N GLY A 683 11.04 -0.18 -10.61
CA GLY A 683 10.57 0.29 -11.90
C GLY A 683 10.89 1.77 -12.01
N ALA A 684 11.96 2.10 -12.68
CA ALA A 684 12.13 3.47 -13.16
C ALA A 684 11.25 3.61 -14.40
N THR A 685 10.22 4.44 -14.29
CA THR A 685 9.44 4.83 -15.46
C THR A 685 10.18 5.99 -16.08
N ILE A 686 10.90 5.73 -17.17
CA ILE A 686 11.52 6.75 -18.03
C ILE A 686 10.44 7.41 -18.90
N CYS A 687 9.20 7.26 -18.54
CA CYS A 687 8.09 7.73 -19.35
C CYS A 687 7.57 9.04 -18.79
N ASP A 688 7.74 10.08 -19.54
CA ASP A 688 6.73 11.11 -19.62
C ASP A 688 5.58 10.55 -20.45
N GLN A 689 4.34 10.72 -20.02
CA GLN A 689 3.19 10.54 -20.89
C GLN A 689 2.89 11.92 -21.50
N PRO A 690 3.47 12.26 -22.66
CA PRO A 690 3.16 13.54 -23.27
C PRO A 690 1.67 13.63 -23.54
N MET A 691 1.12 14.84 -23.41
CA MET A 691 -0.31 15.09 -23.64
C MET A 691 -0.78 14.73 -25.05
N ASP A 692 0.13 14.58 -25.99
CA ASP A 692 -0.07 14.18 -27.39
C ASP A 692 0.03 12.67 -27.61
N SER A 693 0.43 11.87 -26.61
CA SER A 693 0.44 10.41 -26.75
C SER A 693 -0.97 9.86 -26.95
N PRO A 694 -1.14 8.79 -27.76
CA PRO A 694 -2.45 8.20 -28.00
C PRO A 694 -3.06 7.60 -26.73
N LEU A 695 -4.39 7.62 -26.65
CA LEU A 695 -5.13 6.98 -25.55
C LEU A 695 -4.96 5.46 -25.62
N SER A 696 -4.78 4.83 -24.45
CA SER A 696 -4.50 3.41 -24.33
C SER A 696 -5.59 2.66 -23.55
N ALA A 697 -6.36 1.85 -24.25
CA ALA A 697 -7.32 0.95 -23.63
C ALA A 697 -6.65 -0.05 -22.65
N SER A 698 -5.43 -0.46 -22.92
CA SER A 698 -4.67 -1.37 -22.06
C SER A 698 -4.32 -0.75 -20.71
N GLN A 699 -4.00 0.54 -20.68
CA GLN A 699 -3.70 1.25 -19.42
C GLN A 699 -4.99 1.56 -18.67
N SER A 700 -5.97 2.16 -19.33
CA SER A 700 -7.24 2.55 -18.74
C SER A 700 -8.02 1.36 -18.16
N ASN A 701 -8.00 0.22 -18.83
CA ASN A 701 -8.65 -1.01 -18.34
C ASN A 701 -8.06 -1.57 -17.03
N LYS A 702 -6.86 -1.15 -16.61
CA LYS A 702 -6.29 -1.61 -15.34
C LYS A 702 -7.07 -1.12 -14.13
N GLY A 703 -7.56 0.11 -14.19
CA GLY A 703 -8.30 0.73 -13.09
C GLY A 703 -9.82 0.83 -13.31
N LEU A 704 -10.28 0.73 -14.56
CA LEU A 704 -11.65 1.04 -14.96
C LEU A 704 -12.71 0.41 -14.06
N VAL A 705 -12.69 -0.91 -13.91
CA VAL A 705 -13.73 -1.66 -13.17
C VAL A 705 -13.70 -1.27 -11.69
N ALA A 706 -12.51 -1.18 -11.09
CA ALA A 706 -12.34 -0.75 -9.70
C ALA A 706 -12.86 0.68 -9.50
N ASN A 707 -12.51 1.59 -10.41
CA ASN A 707 -12.93 2.98 -10.34
C ASN A 707 -14.45 3.13 -10.50
N THR A 708 -15.06 2.35 -11.40
CA THR A 708 -16.52 2.32 -11.58
C THR A 708 -17.24 1.85 -10.31
N ILE A 709 -16.79 0.72 -9.71
CA ILE A 709 -17.36 0.21 -8.46
C ILE A 709 -17.21 1.24 -7.33
N HIS A 710 -16.03 1.85 -7.21
CA HIS A 710 -15.78 2.86 -6.17
C HIS A 710 -16.61 4.14 -6.37
N ALA A 711 -16.86 4.54 -7.62
CA ALA A 711 -17.73 5.68 -7.92
C ALA A 711 -19.21 5.39 -7.59
N LEU A 712 -19.65 4.16 -7.74
CA LEU A 712 -21.01 3.73 -7.34
C LEU A 712 -21.14 3.68 -5.81
N ASP A 713 -20.11 3.15 -5.13
CA ASP A 713 -20.01 3.12 -3.68
C ASP A 713 -20.04 4.54 -3.10
N SER A 714 -19.23 5.45 -3.65
CA SER A 714 -19.23 6.85 -3.22
C SER A 714 -20.54 7.57 -3.49
N ALA A 715 -21.22 7.27 -4.60
CA ALA A 715 -22.52 7.85 -4.90
C ALA A 715 -23.59 7.50 -3.85
N LEU A 716 -23.52 6.29 -3.29
CA LEU A 716 -24.39 5.90 -2.17
C LEU A 716 -24.09 6.76 -0.93
N VAL A 717 -22.80 6.92 -0.59
CA VAL A 717 -22.37 7.75 0.55
C VAL A 717 -22.79 9.22 0.36
N HIS A 718 -22.64 9.79 -0.84
CA HIS A 718 -23.07 11.16 -1.14
C HIS A 718 -24.56 11.37 -0.83
N LYS A 719 -25.40 10.43 -1.29
CA LYS A 719 -26.86 10.49 -1.06
C LYS A 719 -27.22 10.30 0.41
N ILE A 720 -26.55 9.36 1.10
CA ILE A 720 -26.76 9.12 2.54
C ILE A 720 -26.42 10.38 3.33
N LEU A 721 -25.27 11.01 3.08
CA LEU A 721 -24.86 12.21 3.80
C LEU A 721 -25.80 13.41 3.56
N CYS A 722 -26.26 13.59 2.33
CA CYS A 722 -27.25 14.62 2.05
C CYS A 722 -28.59 14.35 2.78
N ARG A 723 -29.05 13.11 2.80
CA ARG A 723 -30.24 12.73 3.54
C ARG A 723 -30.07 12.87 5.05
N ALA A 724 -28.90 12.50 5.56
CA ALA A 724 -28.55 12.70 6.97
C ALA A 724 -28.51 14.20 7.32
N ALA A 725 -27.99 15.03 6.44
CA ALA A 725 -27.99 16.48 6.63
C ALA A 725 -29.41 17.07 6.69
N GLU A 726 -30.33 16.61 5.85
CA GLU A 726 -31.73 17.01 5.83
C GLU A 726 -32.43 16.61 7.14
N GLN A 727 -32.08 15.49 7.72
CA GLN A 727 -32.65 14.94 8.95
C GLN A 727 -31.86 15.28 10.21
N GLN A 728 -30.74 15.99 10.07
CA GLN A 728 -29.80 16.32 11.15
C GLN A 728 -29.28 15.10 11.93
N LEU A 729 -29.11 13.97 11.22
CA LEU A 729 -28.61 12.73 11.80
C LEU A 729 -27.08 12.68 11.73
N PRO A 730 -26.37 12.45 12.86
CA PRO A 730 -24.91 12.31 12.85
C PRO A 730 -24.50 11.00 12.18
N VAL A 731 -23.78 11.09 11.07
CA VAL A 731 -23.30 9.94 10.27
C VAL A 731 -21.85 10.13 9.90
N LEU A 732 -21.07 9.04 9.99
CA LEU A 732 -19.68 8.97 9.55
C LEU A 732 -19.55 7.87 8.49
N PRO A 733 -18.85 8.12 7.36
CA PRO A 733 -18.68 7.12 6.28
C PRO A 733 -17.60 6.10 6.58
#